data_2ab46b4e35b2247a276132b5a465c79d
#
_entry.id   2ab46b4e35b2247a276132b5a465c79d
#
_cell.length_a   1.000
_cell.length_b   1.000
_cell.length_c   1.000
_cell.angle_alpha   90.00
_cell.angle_beta   90.00
_cell.angle_gamma   90.00
#
_symmetry.space_group_name_H-M   'P 1'
#
loop_
_entity.id
_entity.type
_entity.pdbx_description
1 polymer ?
#
loop_
_entity_poly.entity_id
_entity_poly.type
_entity_poly.pdbx_seq_one_letter_code
_entity_poly.pdbx_strand_id
1 'polypeptide(L)'
;MKRSFAFILGLSLATGSLAPGYAADGDTRIGNLTVLATTDVHSHAVDYDYFTGQTFGAKDSAKALGMDHLSTAIKQLRTERGAESTLLLDNGDANQGTPLASYYQQHRIAETTDPMASVFNMLGYDAGVVGNHEFNYGLEASAQYVDDLNMPLLGANVIDVKTGQPAYKPYEMFTKTVNGEEVKVGVIGVVTPGVSTWDKATVSGNLEFKDAAATAAQWAPKVKAEGADVVIVLAHTGLDADGYVYNQADLTENVAKSVAEQSTDIDVVVGGHSHRTDKVQEYFTNKNGERVLFTQPGYWARFLSDIQIPLVKEADGDIEVLWSDDAQPTATAVNAPDFAQDPAVLAAIEPYHSQTQQWVQTMVAQSTEQMSAATSAWEDTAIVDFINRVQTDELTRALKGTQYEGLPVLAEASPFSRTAVFNQGDVTIADMAGLYIYDNTLYGVEMTGAQIKDYLEYSARYYKQQEPGAEIADWSTVTNEIYPGDTRGIPDYSYDILSGVNYHINISKPVGQRIENLTLADGTELADDARVVLAVNNYRWSGGSGYPHVTNAPIVYEEQKAVRDLMIDWAIEHKTIDPADFFEQSWTVGTSAAVQEPVPSEPAPSEPVPSEPAPAPSEVDPSQPAPAPSEVAPGEDSSVVTPVPASAESEDPSVSVGDADSAAGQPQPVTVNQGGPAAVAREDASSSAISRGALAHTGAHVAGVLIASALLLLTGGAALMVSRRKKA
;
A
#
# COMPACT_ATOMS: atom_id res chain seq x y z
N MET A 1 13.98 23.08 43.44
CA MET A 1 14.70 24.20 42.84
C MET A 1 14.33 24.25 41.38
N LYS A 2 13.39 25.12 41.07
CA LYS A 2 12.91 25.35 39.71
C LYS A 2 13.90 26.24 38.99
N ARG A 3 14.42 25.85 37.83
CA ARG A 3 15.14 26.74 36.92
C ARG A 3 14.30 26.92 35.67
N SER A 4 13.66 28.08 35.61
CA SER A 4 13.05 28.61 34.40
C SER A 4 14.18 29.05 33.44
N PHE A 5 14.13 28.54 32.22
CA PHE A 5 14.88 29.13 31.10
C PHE A 5 13.91 29.99 30.30
N ALA A 6 14.12 31.28 30.36
CA ALA A 6 13.46 32.24 29.49
C ALA A 6 14.28 32.32 28.20
N PHE A 7 13.68 31.97 27.06
CA PHE A 7 14.23 32.26 25.75
C PHE A 7 13.90 33.73 25.42
N ILE A 8 14.94 34.55 25.34
CA ILE A 8 14.84 35.91 24.80
C ILE A 8 15.03 35.83 23.30
N LEU A 9 13.95 36.12 22.58
CA LEU A 9 13.96 36.30 21.13
C LEU A 9 14.66 37.63 20.84
N GLY A 10 15.94 37.59 20.51
CA GLY A 10 16.72 38.72 20.05
C GLY A 10 16.55 38.92 18.56
N LEU A 11 15.69 39.85 18.17
CA LEU A 11 15.57 40.35 16.81
C LEU A 11 16.82 41.19 16.51
N SER A 12 17.84 40.59 15.92
CA SER A 12 19.01 41.31 15.41
C SER A 12 18.81 41.60 13.93
N LEU A 13 18.37 42.80 13.60
CA LEU A 13 18.60 43.36 12.28
C LEU A 13 20.12 43.53 12.10
N ALA A 14 20.78 42.54 11.56
CA ALA A 14 22.17 42.68 11.08
C ALA A 14 22.07 43.05 9.58
N THR A 15 22.20 44.34 9.28
CA THR A 15 22.68 44.78 7.97
C THR A 15 24.16 44.40 7.85
N GLY A 16 24.44 43.14 7.60
CA GLY A 16 25.75 42.65 7.27
C GLY A 16 25.99 42.81 5.78
N SER A 17 26.93 43.68 5.42
CA SER A 17 27.52 43.66 4.09
C SER A 17 28.09 42.25 3.83
N LEU A 18 27.43 41.52 2.91
CA LEU A 18 27.90 40.23 2.43
C LEU A 18 29.23 40.45 1.68
N ALA A 19 30.29 39.83 2.17
CA ALA A 19 31.51 39.69 1.38
C ALA A 19 31.19 38.69 0.22
N PRO A 20 31.61 39.00 -1.02
CA PRO A 20 31.36 38.12 -2.15
C PRO A 20 32.24 36.87 -2.05
N GLY A 21 31.64 35.69 -1.87
CA GLY A 21 32.28 34.40 -2.10
C GLY A 21 32.06 34.01 -3.55
N TYR A 22 33.12 34.04 -4.32
CA TYR A 22 33.33 33.44 -5.65
C TYR A 22 32.13 33.30 -6.59
N ALA A 23 31.61 34.42 -7.04
CA ALA A 23 31.05 34.56 -8.40
C ALA A 23 32.22 35.03 -9.28
N ALA A 24 32.25 34.67 -10.56
CA ALA A 24 33.20 35.25 -11.50
C ALA A 24 33.04 36.78 -11.55
N ASP A 25 34.07 37.54 -11.98
CA ASP A 25 33.97 38.98 -12.07
C ASP A 25 32.78 39.38 -13.00
N GLY A 26 31.64 39.78 -12.39
CA GLY A 26 30.42 40.19 -13.13
C GLY A 26 29.16 39.45 -12.72
N ASP A 27 29.25 38.30 -12.07
CA ASP A 27 28.08 37.51 -11.66
C ASP A 27 27.38 38.11 -10.44
N THR A 28 26.06 38.02 -10.39
CA THR A 28 25.22 38.58 -9.32
C THR A 28 24.34 37.52 -8.70
N ARG A 29 24.48 37.25 -7.40
CA ARG A 29 23.52 36.39 -6.69
C ARG A 29 22.16 37.07 -6.63
N ILE A 30 21.12 36.39 -7.18
CA ILE A 30 19.76 36.94 -7.26
C ILE A 30 18.84 36.46 -6.13
N GLY A 31 19.21 35.45 -5.38
CA GLY A 31 18.42 34.91 -4.26
C GLY A 31 18.22 33.42 -4.34
N ASN A 32 17.16 32.93 -3.71
CA ASN A 32 16.81 31.51 -3.75
C ASN A 32 15.45 31.31 -4.45
N LEU A 33 15.38 30.32 -5.32
CA LEU A 33 14.12 29.67 -5.67
C LEU A 33 13.78 28.69 -4.55
N THR A 34 12.52 28.66 -4.09
CA THR A 34 12.02 27.74 -3.09
C THR A 34 11.20 26.65 -3.77
N VAL A 35 11.42 25.38 -3.43
CA VAL A 35 10.55 24.27 -3.81
C VAL A 35 10.07 23.58 -2.55
N LEU A 36 8.76 23.51 -2.40
CA LEU A 36 8.09 22.73 -1.35
C LEU A 36 7.59 21.44 -1.99
N ALA A 37 7.93 20.30 -1.42
CA ALA A 37 7.57 19.02 -2.01
C ALA A 37 6.99 18.04 -0.98
N THR A 38 5.86 17.39 -1.34
CA THR A 38 5.29 16.21 -0.67
C THR A 38 5.50 14.95 -1.49
N THR A 39 5.37 13.79 -0.88
CA THR A 39 5.38 12.47 -1.53
C THR A 39 4.62 11.47 -0.68
N ASP A 40 4.08 10.43 -1.31
CA ASP A 40 3.49 9.27 -0.61
C ASP A 40 2.47 9.71 0.46
N VAL A 41 1.58 10.65 0.10
CA VAL A 41 0.59 11.21 1.03
C VAL A 41 -0.45 10.15 1.41
N HIS A 42 -0.76 9.21 0.50
CA HIS A 42 -1.62 8.05 0.75
C HIS A 42 -2.94 8.41 1.44
N SER A 43 -3.65 9.42 0.91
CA SER A 43 -4.94 9.89 1.41
C SER A 43 -4.97 10.33 2.88
N HIS A 44 -3.81 10.65 3.47
CA HIS A 44 -3.75 11.25 4.81
C HIS A 44 -4.07 12.75 4.75
N ALA A 45 -5.30 13.05 4.38
CA ALA A 45 -5.78 14.43 4.27
C ALA A 45 -5.85 15.12 5.64
N VAL A 46 -6.12 14.37 6.72
CA VAL A 46 -6.24 14.84 8.09
C VAL A 46 -5.53 13.92 9.07
N ASP A 47 -5.17 14.44 10.24
CA ASP A 47 -4.63 13.68 11.37
C ASP A 47 -5.73 12.80 11.99
N TYR A 48 -6.11 11.74 11.28
CA TYR A 48 -7.14 10.81 11.73
C TYR A 48 -6.89 9.38 11.26
N ASP A 49 -6.82 8.46 12.21
CA ASP A 49 -6.73 7.03 11.97
C ASP A 49 -8.13 6.42 11.95
N TYR A 50 -8.63 6.08 10.78
CA TYR A 50 -9.95 5.50 10.58
C TYR A 50 -10.10 4.09 11.18
N PHE A 51 -9.00 3.40 11.46
CA PHE A 51 -9.04 2.07 12.07
C PHE A 51 -9.26 2.16 13.58
N THR A 52 -8.61 3.10 14.23
CA THR A 52 -8.73 3.29 15.69
C THR A 52 -9.77 4.34 16.07
N GLY A 53 -10.26 5.14 15.13
CA GLY A 53 -11.20 6.23 15.39
C GLY A 53 -10.60 7.40 16.17
N GLN A 54 -9.27 7.56 16.17
CA GLN A 54 -8.54 8.58 16.92
C GLN A 54 -7.55 9.32 16.00
N THR A 55 -7.09 10.50 16.43
CA THR A 55 -5.97 11.14 15.73
C THR A 55 -4.67 10.39 16.02
N PHE A 56 -3.74 10.36 15.06
CA PHE A 56 -2.40 9.79 15.25
C PHE A 56 -1.65 10.53 16.39
N GLY A 57 -1.90 11.83 16.55
CA GLY A 57 -1.36 12.66 17.62
C GLY A 57 -2.00 12.48 19.00
N ALA A 58 -3.08 11.69 19.14
CA ALA A 58 -3.88 11.61 20.37
C ALA A 58 -3.07 11.19 21.62
N LYS A 59 -2.15 10.25 21.48
CA LYS A 59 -1.32 9.72 22.59
C LYS A 59 0.06 10.37 22.66
N ASP A 60 0.55 10.89 21.54
CA ASP A 60 1.88 11.50 21.38
C ASP A 60 1.79 12.52 20.25
N SER A 61 1.73 13.80 20.59
CA SER A 61 1.58 14.87 19.61
C SER A 61 2.69 14.90 18.55
N ALA A 62 3.86 14.31 18.83
CA ALA A 62 4.94 14.18 17.86
C ALA A 62 4.62 13.18 16.72
N LYS A 63 3.54 12.43 16.84
CA LYS A 63 3.05 11.50 15.82
C LYS A 63 1.92 12.06 14.95
N ALA A 64 1.46 13.28 15.22
CA ALA A 64 0.49 13.94 14.37
C ALA A 64 1.01 14.01 12.92
N LEU A 65 0.10 13.89 11.97
CA LEU A 65 0.40 13.88 10.55
C LEU A 65 -0.81 14.41 9.76
N GLY A 66 -0.70 14.51 8.47
CA GLY A 66 -1.82 14.88 7.62
C GLY A 66 -1.60 16.19 6.88
N MET A 67 -2.29 16.31 5.75
CA MET A 67 -2.25 17.52 4.94
C MET A 67 -2.85 18.74 5.65
N ASP A 68 -3.72 18.54 6.64
CA ASP A 68 -4.25 19.59 7.49
C ASP A 68 -3.16 20.31 8.30
N HIS A 69 -2.16 19.60 8.80
CA HIS A 69 -0.96 20.18 9.43
C HIS A 69 -0.03 20.80 8.39
N LEU A 70 0.31 20.05 7.33
CA LEU A 70 1.23 20.55 6.29
C LEU A 70 0.67 21.74 5.52
N SER A 71 -0.66 21.86 5.40
CA SER A 71 -1.31 23.05 4.82
C SER A 71 -0.91 24.32 5.55
N THR A 72 -0.88 24.30 6.88
CA THR A 72 -0.43 25.46 7.68
C THR A 72 1.07 25.75 7.41
N ALA A 73 1.91 24.71 7.36
CA ALA A 73 3.33 24.86 7.03
C ALA A 73 3.53 25.49 5.64
N ILE A 74 2.85 24.97 4.62
CA ILE A 74 2.91 25.45 3.24
C ILE A 74 2.53 26.94 3.16
N LYS A 75 1.42 27.34 3.78
CA LYS A 75 0.96 28.74 3.79
C LYS A 75 1.95 29.67 4.50
N GLN A 76 2.51 29.20 5.61
CA GLN A 76 3.52 29.95 6.34
C GLN A 76 4.81 30.11 5.52
N LEU A 77 5.36 29.03 4.98
CA LEU A 77 6.58 29.04 4.19
C LEU A 77 6.43 29.87 2.90
N ARG A 78 5.32 29.78 2.21
CA ARG A 78 5.01 30.66 1.06
C ARG A 78 5.03 32.15 1.44
N THR A 79 4.53 32.48 2.65
CA THR A 79 4.55 33.85 3.14
C THR A 79 5.97 34.31 3.49
N GLU A 80 6.77 33.45 4.09
CA GLU A 80 8.14 33.72 4.53
C GLU A 80 9.14 33.77 3.37
N ARG A 81 8.97 32.88 2.38
CA ARG A 81 9.89 32.74 1.24
C ARG A 81 9.52 33.59 0.02
N GLY A 82 8.26 34.04 -0.06
CA GLY A 82 7.68 34.71 -1.22
C GLY A 82 6.93 33.71 -2.12
N ALA A 83 5.62 33.93 -2.30
CA ALA A 83 4.81 33.03 -3.11
C ALA A 83 5.22 33.01 -4.59
N GLU A 84 5.73 34.15 -5.10
CA GLU A 84 6.20 34.30 -6.48
C GLU A 84 7.50 33.55 -6.79
N SER A 85 8.31 33.27 -5.74
CA SER A 85 9.57 32.50 -5.83
C SER A 85 9.43 31.06 -5.31
N THR A 86 8.19 30.58 -5.07
CA THR A 86 7.92 29.26 -4.52
C THR A 86 7.17 28.38 -5.49
N LEU A 87 7.63 27.14 -5.71
CA LEU A 87 6.90 26.03 -6.32
C LEU A 87 6.40 25.09 -5.23
N LEU A 88 5.22 24.53 -5.41
CA LEU A 88 4.67 23.45 -4.56
C LEU A 88 4.40 22.24 -5.44
N LEU A 89 5.07 21.13 -5.14
CA LEU A 89 5.09 19.92 -5.96
C LEU A 89 4.68 18.70 -5.13
N ASP A 90 4.07 17.70 -5.80
CA ASP A 90 3.79 16.39 -5.22
C ASP A 90 4.51 15.28 -5.99
N ASN A 91 5.10 14.33 -5.28
CA ASN A 91 5.87 13.26 -5.89
C ASN A 91 5.11 11.93 -5.95
N GLY A 92 3.77 11.95 -6.07
CA GLY A 92 2.93 10.78 -6.34
C GLY A 92 2.51 9.98 -5.11
N ASP A 93 1.72 8.94 -5.36
CA ASP A 93 1.06 8.10 -4.36
C ASP A 93 0.17 8.91 -3.40
N ALA A 94 -0.74 9.70 -3.98
CA ALA A 94 -1.57 10.61 -3.21
C ALA A 94 -2.96 10.07 -2.90
N ASN A 95 -3.62 9.37 -3.83
CA ASN A 95 -5.06 9.12 -3.80
C ASN A 95 -5.49 7.73 -3.30
N GLN A 96 -4.56 6.93 -2.76
CA GLN A 96 -4.81 5.60 -2.22
C GLN A 96 -4.10 5.44 -0.86
N GLY A 97 -4.65 4.66 0.08
CA GLY A 97 -3.97 4.22 1.30
C GLY A 97 -4.77 4.33 2.59
N THR A 98 -5.86 5.09 2.64
CA THR A 98 -6.74 5.17 3.81
C THR A 98 -8.18 4.77 3.48
N PRO A 99 -8.99 4.43 4.48
CA PRO A 99 -10.44 4.23 4.28
C PRO A 99 -11.16 5.41 3.61
N LEU A 100 -10.63 6.63 3.70
CA LEU A 100 -11.17 7.80 2.99
C LEU A 100 -11.14 7.58 1.46
N ALA A 101 -10.00 7.13 0.95
CA ALA A 101 -9.85 6.82 -0.47
C ALA A 101 -10.74 5.65 -0.89
N SER A 102 -10.72 4.55 -0.11
CA SER A 102 -11.55 3.37 -0.40
C SER A 102 -13.04 3.70 -0.40
N TYR A 103 -13.51 4.47 0.59
CA TYR A 103 -14.89 4.93 0.65
C TYR A 103 -15.26 5.77 -0.58
N TYR A 104 -14.43 6.75 -0.94
CA TYR A 104 -14.65 7.58 -2.12
C TYR A 104 -14.74 6.74 -3.39
N GLN A 105 -13.82 5.79 -3.60
CA GLN A 105 -13.81 4.97 -4.80
C GLN A 105 -14.99 4.02 -4.91
N GLN A 106 -15.45 3.43 -3.80
CA GLN A 106 -16.62 2.54 -3.76
C GLN A 106 -17.95 3.28 -3.91
N HIS A 107 -18.03 4.52 -3.40
CA HIS A 107 -19.28 5.29 -3.32
C HIS A 107 -19.25 6.54 -4.22
N ARG A 108 -18.41 6.54 -5.24
CA ARG A 108 -18.23 7.68 -6.14
C ARG A 108 -19.57 8.23 -6.60
N ILE A 109 -19.89 9.44 -6.15
CA ILE A 109 -21.05 10.19 -6.62
C ILE A 109 -20.57 10.97 -7.84
N ALA A 110 -21.21 10.78 -9.00
CA ALA A 110 -20.94 11.59 -10.16
C ALA A 110 -20.99 13.09 -9.79
N GLU A 111 -20.05 13.87 -10.29
CA GLU A 111 -19.90 15.30 -10.02
C GLU A 111 -19.21 15.69 -8.70
N THR A 112 -18.60 14.74 -7.96
CA THR A 112 -17.79 15.04 -6.78
C THR A 112 -16.29 14.91 -7.10
N THR A 113 -15.49 15.86 -6.61
CA THR A 113 -14.03 15.87 -6.77
C THR A 113 -13.38 14.91 -5.77
N ASP A 114 -12.35 14.20 -6.20
CA ASP A 114 -11.54 13.36 -5.30
C ASP A 114 -11.09 14.16 -4.06
N PRO A 115 -11.15 13.58 -2.84
CA PRO A 115 -10.78 14.28 -1.61
C PRO A 115 -9.35 14.81 -1.63
N MET A 116 -8.38 14.06 -2.17
CA MET A 116 -6.98 14.53 -2.26
C MET A 116 -6.81 15.59 -3.33
N ALA A 117 -7.47 15.43 -4.49
CA ALA A 117 -7.51 16.49 -5.50
C ALA A 117 -8.11 17.78 -4.95
N SER A 118 -9.16 17.70 -4.12
CA SER A 118 -9.74 18.87 -3.45
C SER A 118 -8.74 19.59 -2.55
N VAL A 119 -7.94 18.84 -1.78
CA VAL A 119 -6.88 19.40 -0.92
C VAL A 119 -5.77 20.04 -1.75
N PHE A 120 -5.28 19.35 -2.79
CA PHE A 120 -4.21 19.85 -3.65
C PHE A 120 -4.63 21.09 -4.43
N ASN A 121 -5.86 21.10 -4.95
CA ASN A 121 -6.45 22.27 -5.63
C ASN A 121 -6.58 23.47 -4.69
N MET A 122 -7.03 23.25 -3.46
CA MET A 122 -7.14 24.30 -2.45
C MET A 122 -5.77 24.90 -2.07
N LEU A 123 -4.73 24.06 -1.99
CA LEU A 123 -3.38 24.49 -1.64
C LEU A 123 -2.63 25.08 -2.86
N GLY A 124 -3.17 24.88 -4.08
CA GLY A 124 -2.56 25.37 -5.31
C GLY A 124 -1.20 24.71 -5.57
N TYR A 125 -1.19 23.39 -5.65
CA TYR A 125 -0.03 22.67 -6.15
C TYR A 125 0.25 23.06 -7.60
N ASP A 126 1.51 23.25 -7.95
CA ASP A 126 1.94 23.65 -9.28
C ASP A 126 2.02 22.44 -10.24
N ALA A 127 2.52 21.29 -9.77
CA ALA A 127 2.55 20.02 -10.51
C ALA A 127 2.66 18.83 -9.56
N GLY A 128 2.30 17.63 -10.07
CA GLY A 128 2.60 16.35 -9.43
C GLY A 128 3.15 15.35 -10.44
N VAL A 129 3.66 14.20 -9.96
CA VAL A 129 3.98 13.04 -10.78
C VAL A 129 3.01 11.91 -10.44
N VAL A 130 2.70 11.05 -11.40
CA VAL A 130 1.97 9.82 -11.12
C VAL A 130 2.87 8.85 -10.34
N GLY A 131 2.39 8.32 -9.21
CA GLY A 131 3.01 7.23 -8.49
C GLY A 131 2.47 5.86 -8.94
N ASN A 132 2.82 4.81 -8.22
CA ASN A 132 2.30 3.47 -8.54
C ASN A 132 0.88 3.26 -8.02
N HIS A 133 0.51 3.89 -6.93
CA HIS A 133 -0.81 3.74 -6.33
C HIS A 133 -1.93 4.50 -7.05
N GLU A 134 -1.62 5.41 -7.95
CA GLU A 134 -2.61 6.04 -8.83
C GLU A 134 -3.28 5.07 -9.82
N PHE A 135 -2.78 3.83 -9.95
CA PHE A 135 -3.34 2.80 -10.83
C PHE A 135 -4.21 1.76 -10.10
N ASN A 136 -4.18 1.69 -8.77
CA ASN A 136 -4.82 0.62 -7.99
C ASN A 136 -6.34 0.53 -8.17
N TYR A 137 -7.01 1.66 -8.35
CA TYR A 137 -8.47 1.71 -8.56
C TYR A 137 -8.87 1.61 -10.05
N GLY A 138 -7.92 1.27 -10.93
CA GLY A 138 -8.12 1.10 -12.35
C GLY A 138 -7.90 2.39 -13.16
N LEU A 139 -7.72 2.23 -14.48
CA LEU A 139 -7.37 3.35 -15.37
C LEU A 139 -8.46 4.42 -15.49
N GLU A 140 -9.74 4.05 -15.32
CA GLU A 140 -10.84 5.01 -15.31
C GLU A 140 -10.77 5.91 -14.07
N ALA A 141 -10.49 5.32 -12.90
CA ALA A 141 -10.33 6.06 -11.67
C ALA A 141 -9.09 6.98 -11.72
N SER A 142 -7.98 6.49 -12.26
CA SER A 142 -6.77 7.27 -12.50
C SER A 142 -7.03 8.47 -13.42
N ALA A 143 -7.74 8.26 -14.53
CA ALA A 143 -8.12 9.33 -15.44
C ALA A 143 -9.01 10.40 -14.78
N GLN A 144 -9.99 9.96 -13.97
CA GLN A 144 -10.85 10.87 -13.23
C GLN A 144 -10.06 11.70 -12.21
N TYR A 145 -9.10 11.08 -11.51
CA TYR A 145 -8.23 11.80 -10.58
C TYR A 145 -7.42 12.90 -11.29
N VAL A 146 -6.89 12.60 -12.48
CA VAL A 146 -6.21 13.60 -13.33
C VAL A 146 -7.15 14.75 -13.72
N ASP A 147 -8.40 14.43 -14.10
CA ASP A 147 -9.40 15.43 -14.47
C ASP A 147 -9.84 16.28 -13.27
N ASP A 148 -9.83 15.74 -12.08
CA ASP A 148 -10.17 16.43 -10.82
C ASP A 148 -9.09 17.43 -10.37
N LEU A 149 -7.82 17.22 -10.78
CA LEU A 149 -6.69 18.08 -10.41
C LEU A 149 -6.63 19.36 -11.23
N ASN A 150 -6.36 20.51 -10.59
CA ASN A 150 -6.07 21.76 -11.27
C ASN A 150 -4.60 21.88 -11.72
N MET A 151 -3.74 20.95 -11.29
CA MET A 151 -2.33 20.88 -11.68
C MET A 151 -2.10 19.77 -12.71
N PRO A 152 -1.05 19.84 -13.54
CA PRO A 152 -0.66 18.72 -14.38
C PRO A 152 -0.10 17.58 -13.53
N LEU A 153 -0.53 16.35 -13.84
CA LEU A 153 0.12 15.13 -13.35
C LEU A 153 1.11 14.66 -14.42
N LEU A 154 2.38 14.49 -14.05
CA LEU A 154 3.49 14.21 -14.96
C LEU A 154 3.78 12.70 -14.99
N GLY A 155 4.37 12.19 -16.10
CA GLY A 155 4.73 10.78 -16.23
C GLY A 155 5.45 10.50 -17.56
N ALA A 156 6.70 10.94 -17.68
CA ALA A 156 7.48 10.88 -18.92
C ALA A 156 7.76 9.45 -19.39
N ASN A 157 7.86 8.49 -18.48
CA ASN A 157 8.17 7.09 -18.77
C ASN A 157 6.93 6.19 -18.84
N VAL A 158 5.72 6.74 -18.65
CA VAL A 158 4.44 6.03 -18.82
C VAL A 158 3.98 6.21 -20.26
N ILE A 159 4.03 5.15 -21.05
CA ILE A 159 3.79 5.21 -22.49
C ILE A 159 2.44 4.57 -22.82
N ASP A 160 1.57 5.30 -23.51
CA ASP A 160 0.36 4.74 -24.10
C ASP A 160 0.74 3.79 -25.24
N VAL A 161 0.38 2.50 -25.11
CA VAL A 161 0.76 1.45 -26.05
C VAL A 161 0.19 1.69 -27.46
N LYS A 162 -0.97 2.37 -27.58
CA LYS A 162 -1.62 2.61 -28.86
C LYS A 162 -0.95 3.73 -29.66
N THR A 163 -0.48 4.76 -28.94
CA THR A 163 0.12 5.95 -29.59
C THR A 163 1.65 5.90 -29.61
N GLY A 164 2.28 5.13 -28.70
CA GLY A 164 3.71 5.12 -28.48
C GLY A 164 4.26 6.43 -27.91
N GLN A 165 3.38 7.29 -27.37
CA GLN A 165 3.72 8.58 -26.75
C GLN A 165 3.49 8.50 -25.24
N PRO A 166 4.09 9.40 -24.43
CA PRO A 166 3.76 9.50 -23.02
C PRO A 166 2.26 9.67 -22.81
N ALA A 167 1.68 8.86 -21.89
CA ALA A 167 0.27 8.91 -21.52
C ALA A 167 -0.06 10.15 -20.66
N TYR A 168 0.92 10.65 -19.94
CA TYR A 168 0.88 11.86 -19.13
C TYR A 168 1.82 12.91 -19.73
N LYS A 169 1.69 14.19 -19.32
CA LYS A 169 2.69 15.19 -19.70
C LYS A 169 4.07 14.74 -19.22
N PRO A 170 5.12 14.76 -20.07
CA PRO A 170 6.46 14.34 -19.64
C PRO A 170 7.12 15.36 -18.70
N TYR A 171 6.82 16.64 -18.85
CA TYR A 171 7.32 17.74 -18.04
C TYR A 171 6.38 18.96 -18.16
N GLU A 172 6.60 19.92 -17.24
CA GLU A 172 5.96 21.24 -17.29
C GLU A 172 6.99 22.34 -17.06
N MET A 173 6.79 23.50 -17.72
CA MET A 173 7.66 24.66 -17.57
C MET A 173 6.96 25.74 -16.76
N PHE A 174 7.60 26.22 -15.72
CA PHE A 174 7.11 27.31 -14.86
C PHE A 174 8.01 28.53 -14.97
N THR A 175 7.41 29.71 -14.85
CA THR A 175 8.16 30.97 -14.66
C THR A 175 7.87 31.46 -13.25
N LYS A 176 8.93 31.61 -12.44
CA LYS A 176 8.88 32.16 -11.08
C LYS A 176 9.68 33.46 -11.04
N THR A 177 9.41 34.30 -10.05
CA THR A 177 10.12 35.57 -9.88
C THR A 177 10.96 35.53 -8.62
N VAL A 178 12.28 35.66 -8.77
CA VAL A 178 13.23 35.70 -7.64
C VAL A 178 13.88 37.06 -7.60
N ASN A 179 13.53 37.87 -6.60
CA ASN A 179 14.01 39.25 -6.44
C ASN A 179 13.89 40.14 -7.70
N GLY A 180 12.82 39.91 -8.47
CA GLY A 180 12.52 40.70 -9.68
C GLY A 180 13.10 40.13 -10.97
N GLU A 181 13.83 39.02 -10.92
CA GLU A 181 14.33 38.30 -12.09
C GLU A 181 13.38 37.13 -12.41
N GLU A 182 13.08 36.92 -13.67
CA GLU A 182 12.29 35.77 -14.15
C GLU A 182 13.19 34.53 -14.22
N VAL A 183 12.79 33.45 -13.54
CA VAL A 183 13.47 32.16 -13.48
C VAL A 183 12.57 31.11 -14.11
N LYS A 184 13.05 30.41 -15.11
CA LYS A 184 12.35 29.30 -15.76
C LYS A 184 12.73 27.99 -15.10
N VAL A 185 11.72 27.26 -14.65
CA VAL A 185 11.89 25.98 -13.96
C VAL A 185 11.23 24.89 -14.76
N GLY A 186 11.98 23.89 -15.19
CA GLY A 186 11.47 22.69 -15.81
C GLY A 186 11.28 21.58 -14.77
N VAL A 187 10.08 21.01 -14.70
CA VAL A 187 9.76 19.89 -13.80
C VAL A 187 9.42 18.67 -14.64
N ILE A 188 10.18 17.60 -14.51
CA ILE A 188 10.00 16.32 -15.22
C ILE A 188 9.44 15.30 -14.23
N GLY A 189 8.49 14.45 -14.66
CA GLY A 189 7.95 13.38 -13.83
C GLY A 189 8.35 11.99 -14.36
N VAL A 190 8.83 11.10 -13.48
CA VAL A 190 9.05 9.68 -13.77
C VAL A 190 8.58 8.82 -12.60
N VAL A 191 8.09 7.62 -12.90
CA VAL A 191 7.58 6.65 -11.93
C VAL A 191 8.32 5.34 -12.05
N THR A 192 8.34 4.55 -10.97
CA THR A 192 8.92 3.21 -10.96
C THR A 192 8.30 2.31 -12.05
N PRO A 193 9.09 1.55 -12.82
CA PRO A 193 8.55 0.57 -13.76
C PRO A 193 7.89 -0.63 -13.07
N GLY A 194 8.02 -0.76 -11.74
CA GLY A 194 7.37 -1.78 -10.91
C GLY A 194 5.85 -1.86 -11.07
N VAL A 195 5.20 -0.75 -11.47
CA VAL A 195 3.76 -0.71 -11.82
C VAL A 195 3.39 -1.80 -12.84
N SER A 196 4.24 -2.06 -13.83
CA SER A 196 4.04 -3.12 -14.82
C SER A 196 3.89 -4.52 -14.18
N THR A 197 4.40 -4.67 -12.98
CA THR A 197 4.35 -5.90 -12.19
C THR A 197 3.16 -5.88 -11.24
N TRP A 198 3.05 -4.86 -10.39
CA TRP A 198 2.06 -4.83 -9.31
C TRP A 198 0.64 -4.60 -9.78
N ASP A 199 0.47 -3.79 -10.83
CA ASP A 199 -0.84 -3.46 -11.43
C ASP A 199 -0.99 -4.06 -12.83
N LYS A 200 -0.30 -5.18 -13.09
CA LYS A 200 -0.26 -5.84 -14.40
C LYS A 200 -1.65 -6.02 -15.03
N ALA A 201 -2.63 -6.44 -14.25
CA ALA A 201 -3.99 -6.64 -14.74
C ALA A 201 -4.65 -5.33 -15.23
N THR A 202 -4.37 -4.23 -14.53
CA THR A 202 -4.89 -2.90 -14.84
C THR A 202 -4.20 -2.29 -16.05
N VAL A 203 -2.87 -2.37 -16.12
CA VAL A 203 -2.08 -1.59 -17.08
C VAL A 203 -1.73 -2.34 -18.36
N SER A 204 -1.69 -3.70 -18.37
CA SER A 204 -1.27 -4.49 -19.54
C SER A 204 -2.10 -4.18 -20.78
N GLY A 205 -1.41 -4.01 -21.92
CA GLY A 205 -2.04 -3.71 -23.21
C GLY A 205 -2.52 -2.27 -23.37
N ASN A 206 -2.47 -1.46 -22.30
CA ASN A 206 -2.81 -0.04 -22.32
C ASN A 206 -1.58 0.82 -22.11
N LEU A 207 -0.78 0.53 -21.09
CA LEU A 207 0.39 1.30 -20.70
C LEU A 207 1.66 0.44 -20.70
N GLU A 208 2.79 1.04 -21.05
CA GLU A 208 4.13 0.47 -20.93
C GLU A 208 4.97 1.43 -20.07
N PHE A 209 5.69 0.90 -19.09
CA PHE A 209 6.56 1.69 -18.22
C PHE A 209 8.01 1.50 -18.62
N LYS A 210 8.65 2.58 -19.05
CA LYS A 210 10.07 2.62 -19.42
C LYS A 210 10.94 2.80 -18.18
N ASP A 211 12.22 2.53 -18.32
CA ASP A 211 13.19 2.83 -17.29
C ASP A 211 13.18 4.31 -16.91
N ALA A 212 13.06 4.61 -15.61
CA ALA A 212 12.90 5.97 -15.10
C ALA A 212 14.18 6.80 -15.30
N ALA A 213 15.36 6.22 -15.02
CA ALA A 213 16.63 6.93 -15.12
C ALA A 213 16.99 7.26 -16.57
N ALA A 214 16.82 6.30 -17.50
CA ALA A 214 17.04 6.53 -18.93
C ALA A 214 16.06 7.58 -19.49
N THR A 215 14.81 7.57 -19.01
CA THR A 215 13.82 8.54 -19.44
C THR A 215 14.14 9.94 -18.93
N ALA A 216 14.50 10.11 -17.66
CA ALA A 216 14.94 11.39 -17.13
C ALA A 216 16.16 11.92 -17.90
N ALA A 217 17.16 11.07 -18.15
CA ALA A 217 18.34 11.40 -18.95
C ALA A 217 18.02 11.81 -20.41
N GLN A 218 16.90 11.32 -20.96
CA GLN A 218 16.43 11.73 -22.29
C GLN A 218 15.73 13.09 -22.29
N TRP A 219 14.96 13.41 -21.21
CA TRP A 219 14.14 14.60 -21.17
C TRP A 219 14.85 15.82 -20.61
N ALA A 220 15.76 15.68 -19.62
CA ALA A 220 16.44 16.81 -18.97
C ALA A 220 17.19 17.73 -19.98
N PRO A 221 18.00 17.20 -20.94
CA PRO A 221 18.63 18.06 -21.93
C PRO A 221 17.66 18.79 -22.85
N LYS A 222 16.47 18.22 -23.10
CA LYS A 222 15.44 18.87 -23.92
C LYS A 222 14.80 20.03 -23.17
N VAL A 223 14.49 19.83 -21.91
CA VAL A 223 13.92 20.85 -21.02
C VAL A 223 14.90 22.01 -20.83
N LYS A 224 16.21 21.70 -20.63
CA LYS A 224 17.27 22.71 -20.58
C LYS A 224 17.37 23.48 -21.90
N ALA A 225 17.33 22.79 -23.05
CA ALA A 225 17.38 23.42 -24.37
C ALA A 225 16.14 24.30 -24.69
N GLU A 226 15.00 24.07 -24.05
CA GLU A 226 13.81 24.93 -24.12
C GLU A 226 13.95 26.17 -23.22
N GLY A 227 15.06 26.29 -22.50
CA GLY A 227 15.45 27.47 -21.74
C GLY A 227 15.11 27.39 -20.27
N ALA A 228 15.07 26.19 -19.66
CA ALA A 228 14.99 26.05 -18.22
C ALA A 228 16.31 26.52 -17.58
N ASP A 229 16.22 27.40 -16.59
CA ASP A 229 17.34 27.80 -15.73
C ASP A 229 17.61 26.74 -14.67
N VAL A 230 16.53 26.13 -14.14
CA VAL A 230 16.54 25.05 -13.14
C VAL A 230 15.75 23.85 -13.64
N VAL A 231 16.28 22.65 -13.50
CA VAL A 231 15.61 21.40 -13.84
C VAL A 231 15.43 20.52 -12.61
N ILE A 232 14.16 20.18 -12.32
CA ILE A 232 13.76 19.35 -11.20
C ILE A 232 13.16 18.04 -11.75
N VAL A 233 13.53 16.92 -11.18
CA VAL A 233 12.87 15.64 -11.48
C VAL A 233 12.07 15.18 -10.26
N LEU A 234 10.77 15.04 -10.43
CA LEU A 234 9.91 14.27 -9.54
C LEU A 234 10.07 12.80 -9.93
N ALA A 235 10.73 12.03 -9.09
CA ALA A 235 11.04 10.64 -9.34
C ALA A 235 10.32 9.77 -8.32
N HIS A 236 9.11 9.29 -8.66
CA HIS A 236 8.39 8.37 -7.79
C HIS A 236 9.05 6.98 -7.85
N THR A 237 10.21 6.86 -7.23
CA THR A 237 11.04 5.66 -7.08
C THR A 237 11.98 5.87 -5.90
N GLY A 238 12.35 4.78 -5.20
CA GLY A 238 13.30 4.82 -4.10
C GLY A 238 14.76 4.92 -4.57
N LEU A 239 15.66 5.09 -3.62
CA LEU A 239 17.09 5.04 -3.89
C LEU A 239 17.51 3.63 -4.29
N ASP A 240 18.45 3.55 -5.21
CA ASP A 240 19.10 2.31 -5.65
C ASP A 240 19.65 1.52 -4.46
N ALA A 241 19.62 0.19 -4.55
CA ALA A 241 20.23 -0.66 -3.55
C ALA A 241 21.76 -0.44 -3.48
N ASP A 242 22.35 -0.62 -2.31
CA ASP A 242 23.78 -0.48 -2.11
C ASP A 242 24.56 -1.43 -3.04
N GLY A 243 25.46 -0.86 -3.83
CA GLY A 243 26.27 -1.63 -4.79
C GLY A 243 25.58 -1.97 -6.09
N TYR A 244 24.34 -1.53 -6.31
CA TYR A 244 23.66 -1.68 -7.59
C TYR A 244 24.45 -0.97 -8.70
N VAL A 245 24.64 -1.68 -9.82
CA VAL A 245 25.25 -1.13 -11.03
C VAL A 245 24.14 -0.95 -12.05
N TYR A 246 23.86 0.30 -12.37
CA TYR A 246 22.76 0.65 -13.26
C TYR A 246 22.81 -0.08 -14.60
N ASN A 247 21.69 -0.69 -14.95
CA ASN A 247 21.44 -1.29 -16.26
C ASN A 247 19.97 -1.03 -16.66
N GLN A 248 19.78 -0.21 -17.67
CA GLN A 248 18.46 0.17 -18.19
C GLN A 248 17.54 -1.03 -18.52
N ALA A 249 18.11 -2.18 -18.90
CA ALA A 249 17.33 -3.36 -19.28
C ALA A 249 16.69 -4.09 -18.10
N ASP A 250 17.14 -3.80 -16.88
CA ASP A 250 16.66 -4.49 -15.68
C ASP A 250 15.28 -3.96 -15.21
N LEU A 251 14.86 -2.77 -15.66
CA LEU A 251 13.63 -2.09 -15.23
C LEU A 251 13.49 -2.10 -13.70
N THR A 252 14.57 -1.73 -13.01
CA THR A 252 14.68 -1.82 -11.56
C THR A 252 13.70 -0.88 -10.88
N GLU A 253 13.07 -1.36 -9.81
CA GLU A 253 12.08 -0.63 -9.00
C GLU A 253 12.63 0.68 -8.43
N ASN A 254 13.81 0.62 -7.79
CA ASN A 254 14.39 1.74 -7.05
C ASN A 254 15.65 2.23 -7.77
N VAL A 255 15.56 3.41 -8.41
CA VAL A 255 16.61 3.98 -9.28
C VAL A 255 16.77 5.50 -9.14
N ALA A 256 16.33 6.12 -8.03
CA ALA A 256 16.38 7.57 -7.88
C ALA A 256 17.82 8.14 -7.86
N LYS A 257 18.79 7.40 -7.33
CA LYS A 257 20.21 7.74 -7.44
C LYS A 257 20.66 7.65 -8.92
N SER A 258 20.28 6.58 -9.62
CA SER A 258 20.57 6.44 -11.04
C SER A 258 19.92 7.54 -11.89
N VAL A 259 18.73 8.05 -11.52
CA VAL A 259 18.12 9.24 -12.16
C VAL A 259 19.09 10.42 -12.10
N ALA A 260 19.67 10.69 -10.94
CA ALA A 260 20.65 11.76 -10.79
C ALA A 260 21.97 11.48 -11.53
N GLU A 261 22.53 10.27 -11.37
CA GLU A 261 23.87 9.92 -11.88
C GLU A 261 23.92 9.66 -13.39
N GLN A 262 22.83 9.14 -13.99
CA GLN A 262 22.79 8.80 -15.42
C GLN A 262 22.39 9.99 -16.31
N SER A 263 21.96 11.09 -15.74
CA SER A 263 21.50 12.28 -16.47
C SER A 263 22.58 13.34 -16.60
N THR A 264 22.26 14.37 -17.35
CA THR A 264 22.90 15.69 -17.34
C THR A 264 21.80 16.73 -17.16
N ASP A 265 22.14 17.94 -16.83
CA ASP A 265 21.20 19.07 -16.78
C ASP A 265 20.07 18.92 -15.73
N ILE A 266 20.29 18.14 -14.66
CA ILE A 266 19.36 18.01 -13.53
C ILE A 266 20.01 18.66 -12.30
N ASP A 267 19.29 19.56 -11.64
CA ASP A 267 19.74 20.23 -10.41
C ASP A 267 19.23 19.54 -9.15
N VAL A 268 17.96 19.07 -9.18
CA VAL A 268 17.27 18.46 -8.02
C VAL A 268 16.48 17.24 -8.44
N VAL A 269 16.56 16.18 -7.63
CA VAL A 269 15.72 14.99 -7.69
C VAL A 269 14.91 14.89 -6.39
N VAL A 270 13.59 14.85 -6.49
CA VAL A 270 12.70 14.51 -5.38
C VAL A 270 12.32 13.05 -5.52
N GLY A 271 12.72 12.22 -4.58
CA GLY A 271 12.40 10.78 -4.53
C GLY A 271 11.18 10.49 -3.67
N GLY A 272 10.67 9.26 -3.77
CA GLY A 272 9.51 8.78 -3.02
C GLY A 272 9.46 7.26 -2.95
N HIS A 273 8.23 6.68 -2.97
CA HIS A 273 7.95 5.25 -3.08
C HIS A 273 8.46 4.38 -1.91
N SER A 274 9.71 4.53 -1.52
CA SER A 274 10.33 3.70 -0.48
C SER A 274 10.06 4.15 0.96
N HIS A 275 9.23 5.18 1.18
CA HIS A 275 8.82 5.73 2.48
C HIS A 275 9.99 6.07 3.41
N ARG A 276 11.14 6.48 2.86
CA ARG A 276 12.33 6.82 3.65
C ARG A 276 12.18 8.19 4.30
N THR A 277 12.48 8.27 5.60
CA THR A 277 12.46 9.51 6.38
C THR A 277 13.88 9.99 6.75
N ASP A 278 14.89 9.20 6.43
CA ASP A 278 16.30 9.46 6.73
C ASP A 278 17.08 10.05 5.54
N LYS A 279 16.42 10.26 4.40
CA LYS A 279 17.00 10.71 3.14
C LYS A 279 16.57 12.12 2.75
N VAL A 280 16.59 13.02 3.73
CA VAL A 280 16.13 14.42 3.55
C VAL A 280 17.05 15.21 2.63
N GLN A 281 18.38 14.95 2.67
CA GLN A 281 19.35 15.64 1.84
C GLN A 281 20.53 14.73 1.55
N GLU A 282 20.74 14.44 0.27
CA GLU A 282 21.95 13.78 -0.26
C GLU A 282 22.42 14.49 -1.52
N TYR A 283 23.69 14.27 -1.91
CA TYR A 283 24.24 14.82 -3.14
C TYR A 283 24.87 13.73 -3.97
N PHE A 284 24.46 13.67 -5.22
CA PHE A 284 25.04 12.77 -6.21
C PHE A 284 25.84 13.54 -7.25
N THR A 285 26.61 12.84 -8.06
CA THR A 285 27.40 13.40 -9.13
C THR A 285 26.95 12.80 -10.46
N ASN A 286 26.54 13.65 -11.39
CA ASN A 286 26.07 13.21 -12.70
C ASN A 286 27.23 12.83 -13.65
N LYS A 287 26.90 12.42 -14.87
CA LYS A 287 27.87 12.02 -15.90
C LYS A 287 28.86 13.10 -16.29
N ASN A 288 28.53 14.37 -16.11
CA ASN A 288 29.40 15.51 -16.40
C ASN A 288 30.31 15.87 -15.21
N GLY A 289 30.12 15.24 -14.05
CA GLY A 289 30.82 15.60 -12.81
C GLY A 289 30.15 16.74 -12.04
N GLU A 290 28.93 17.12 -12.40
CA GLU A 290 28.13 18.15 -11.74
C GLU A 290 27.35 17.55 -10.57
N ARG A 291 27.08 18.36 -9.55
CA ARG A 291 26.35 17.92 -8.36
C ARG A 291 24.85 18.01 -8.60
N VAL A 292 24.11 17.06 -8.03
CA VAL A 292 22.65 16.99 -8.04
C VAL A 292 22.19 16.82 -6.60
N LEU A 293 21.26 17.67 -6.15
CA LEU A 293 20.61 17.50 -4.85
C LEU A 293 19.54 16.40 -4.96
N PHE A 294 19.54 15.48 -4.01
CA PHE A 294 18.47 14.52 -3.79
C PHE A 294 17.77 14.78 -2.45
N THR A 295 16.44 14.66 -2.42
CA THR A 295 15.62 14.69 -1.21
C THR A 295 14.48 13.70 -1.29
N GLN A 296 14.12 13.09 -0.16
CA GLN A 296 12.90 12.28 -0.02
C GLN A 296 12.18 12.71 1.26
N PRO A 297 10.98 13.33 1.15
CA PRO A 297 10.25 13.91 2.28
C PRO A 297 9.43 12.92 3.11
N GLY A 298 9.74 11.64 3.09
CA GLY A 298 9.04 10.65 3.91
C GLY A 298 7.74 10.15 3.29
N TYR A 299 6.63 10.11 4.07
CA TYR A 299 5.34 9.58 3.64
C TYR A 299 4.21 10.02 4.58
N TRP A 300 2.92 9.84 4.19
CA TRP A 300 1.69 10.05 4.96
C TRP A 300 1.53 11.49 5.44
N ALA A 301 2.00 12.45 4.65
CA ALA A 301 1.97 13.84 5.05
C ALA A 301 2.58 14.12 6.44
N ARG A 302 3.62 13.36 6.84
CA ARG A 302 4.39 13.59 8.07
C ARG A 302 5.39 14.70 7.90
N PHE A 303 5.89 14.87 6.69
CA PHE A 303 6.97 15.79 6.34
C PHE A 303 6.69 16.50 5.02
N LEU A 304 7.25 17.69 4.91
CA LEU A 304 7.36 18.47 3.69
C LEU A 304 8.84 18.78 3.48
N SER A 305 9.38 18.62 2.28
CA SER A 305 10.72 19.14 1.95
C SER A 305 10.63 20.64 1.66
N ASP A 306 11.39 21.47 2.39
CA ASP A 306 11.72 22.87 2.04
C ASP A 306 13.07 22.87 1.35
N ILE A 307 13.06 23.01 0.02
CA ILE A 307 14.24 22.98 -0.84
C ILE A 307 14.57 24.42 -1.22
N GLN A 308 15.81 24.83 -0.92
CA GLN A 308 16.33 26.17 -1.21
C GLN A 308 17.38 26.08 -2.30
N ILE A 309 17.11 26.66 -3.47
CA ILE A 309 17.99 26.64 -4.64
C ILE A 309 18.57 28.05 -4.84
N PRO A 310 19.81 28.29 -4.43
CA PRO A 310 20.45 29.59 -4.64
C PRO A 310 20.78 29.80 -6.13
N LEU A 311 20.48 31.00 -6.63
CA LEU A 311 20.63 31.34 -8.03
C LEU A 311 21.63 32.50 -8.22
N VAL A 312 22.35 32.43 -9.32
CA VAL A 312 23.26 33.45 -9.81
C VAL A 312 22.84 33.88 -11.22
N LYS A 313 22.92 35.19 -11.49
CA LYS A 313 22.80 35.73 -12.84
C LYS A 313 24.20 36.04 -13.33
N GLU A 314 24.60 35.39 -14.40
CA GLU A 314 25.90 35.58 -15.03
C GLU A 314 26.02 36.91 -15.79
N ALA A 315 27.21 37.29 -16.15
CA ALA A 315 27.51 38.58 -16.79
C ALA A 315 26.83 38.72 -18.20
N ASP A 316 26.53 37.62 -18.88
CA ASP A 316 25.81 37.56 -20.16
C ASP A 316 24.29 37.58 -20.01
N GLY A 317 23.80 37.42 -18.77
CA GLY A 317 22.39 37.50 -18.40
C GLY A 317 21.72 36.17 -18.13
N ASP A 318 22.40 35.07 -18.35
CA ASP A 318 21.89 33.72 -18.06
C ASP A 318 21.77 33.49 -16.55
N ILE A 319 20.77 32.71 -16.14
CA ILE A 319 20.54 32.35 -14.72
C ILE A 319 20.92 30.89 -14.53
N GLU A 320 21.72 30.63 -13.50
CA GLU A 320 22.15 29.28 -13.15
C GLU A 320 22.03 28.98 -11.65
N VAL A 321 21.98 27.68 -11.32
CA VAL A 321 22.05 27.23 -9.94
C VAL A 321 23.45 27.41 -9.38
N LEU A 322 23.55 28.10 -8.25
CA LEU A 322 24.84 28.31 -7.61
C LEU A 322 25.29 27.10 -6.81
N TRP A 323 26.39 26.50 -7.24
CA TRP A 323 27.08 25.41 -6.57
C TRP A 323 28.46 25.87 -6.09
N SER A 324 28.56 26.27 -4.82
CA SER A 324 29.83 26.67 -4.18
C SER A 324 29.90 26.17 -2.73
N ASP A 325 31.04 26.27 -2.10
CA ASP A 325 31.23 25.86 -0.69
C ASP A 325 30.34 26.69 0.26
N ASP A 326 30.05 27.94 -0.11
CA ASP A 326 29.29 28.89 0.72
C ASP A 326 27.79 28.94 0.36
N ALA A 327 27.39 28.40 -0.81
CA ALA A 327 26.00 28.38 -1.26
C ALA A 327 25.77 27.26 -2.26
N GLN A 328 24.78 26.39 -1.98
CA GLN A 328 24.39 25.26 -2.81
C GLN A 328 22.92 24.92 -2.54
N PRO A 329 22.24 24.21 -3.41
CA PRO A 329 20.93 23.68 -3.10
C PRO A 329 20.92 22.87 -1.82
N THR A 330 19.90 23.09 -0.97
CA THR A 330 19.71 22.39 0.30
C THR A 330 18.27 21.95 0.47
N ALA A 331 18.03 20.89 1.21
CA ALA A 331 16.69 20.44 1.58
C ALA A 331 16.60 20.23 3.09
N THR A 332 15.47 20.61 3.69
CA THR A 332 15.18 20.38 5.11
C THR A 332 13.80 19.79 5.25
N ALA A 333 13.64 18.85 6.19
CA ALA A 333 12.33 18.30 6.51
C ALA A 333 11.57 19.27 7.44
N VAL A 334 10.36 19.61 7.06
CA VAL A 334 9.40 20.37 7.86
C VAL A 334 8.40 19.37 8.41
N ASN A 335 8.30 19.25 9.74
CA ASN A 335 7.49 18.20 10.36
C ASN A 335 6.03 18.67 10.52
N ALA A 336 5.07 17.85 10.19
CA ALA A 336 3.64 18.15 10.37
C ALA A 336 3.27 18.51 11.83
N PRO A 337 3.74 17.78 12.87
CA PRO A 337 3.40 18.08 14.27
C PRO A 337 3.82 19.48 14.77
N ASP A 338 4.72 20.14 14.08
CA ASP A 338 5.21 21.48 14.45
C ASP A 338 4.19 22.60 14.12
N PHE A 339 3.12 22.26 13.38
CA PHE A 339 2.09 23.21 12.90
C PHE A 339 0.70 22.83 13.40
N ALA A 340 -0.16 23.82 13.55
CA ALA A 340 -1.56 23.60 13.88
C ALA A 340 -2.33 23.05 12.67
N GLN A 341 -3.37 22.26 12.92
CA GLN A 341 -4.30 21.82 11.88
C GLN A 341 -4.96 23.02 11.17
N ASP A 342 -5.10 22.95 9.87
CA ASP A 342 -5.82 23.93 9.06
C ASP A 342 -7.30 23.50 8.91
N PRO A 343 -8.24 24.20 9.53
CA PRO A 343 -9.65 23.83 9.44
C PRO A 343 -10.21 23.92 8.01
N ALA A 344 -9.54 24.59 7.09
CA ALA A 344 -9.97 24.65 5.69
C ALA A 344 -9.78 23.32 4.98
N VAL A 345 -8.74 22.56 5.32
CA VAL A 345 -8.54 21.19 4.78
C VAL A 345 -9.67 20.29 5.26
N LEU A 346 -9.95 20.28 6.57
CA LEU A 346 -11.03 19.48 7.11
C LEU A 346 -12.38 19.84 6.47
N ALA A 347 -12.67 21.14 6.29
CA ALA A 347 -13.90 21.59 5.63
C ALA A 347 -13.98 21.16 4.16
N ALA A 348 -12.86 21.08 3.44
CA ALA A 348 -12.81 20.66 2.04
C ALA A 348 -13.17 19.18 1.86
N ILE A 349 -12.80 18.33 2.83
CA ILE A 349 -13.03 16.88 2.76
C ILE A 349 -14.17 16.39 3.66
N GLU A 350 -14.76 17.28 4.49
CA GLU A 350 -15.77 16.93 5.50
C GLU A 350 -16.90 16.01 4.97
N PRO A 351 -17.47 16.24 3.78
CA PRO A 351 -18.53 15.38 3.28
C PRO A 351 -18.12 13.91 3.19
N TYR A 352 -16.86 13.64 2.84
CA TYR A 352 -16.31 12.27 2.74
C TYR A 352 -15.80 11.77 4.09
N HIS A 353 -15.15 12.63 4.87
CA HIS A 353 -14.59 12.30 6.17
C HIS A 353 -15.65 11.76 7.13
N SER A 354 -16.75 12.51 7.32
CA SER A 354 -17.86 12.08 8.17
C SER A 354 -18.54 10.80 7.70
N GLN A 355 -18.70 10.63 6.39
CA GLN A 355 -19.30 9.43 5.84
C GLN A 355 -18.37 8.23 5.97
N THR A 356 -17.05 8.41 5.75
CA THR A 356 -16.06 7.38 5.98
C THR A 356 -16.03 6.93 7.43
N GLN A 357 -16.08 7.86 8.38
CA GLN A 357 -16.17 7.54 9.82
C GLN A 357 -17.39 6.67 10.14
N GLN A 358 -18.54 6.97 9.54
CA GLN A 358 -19.75 6.16 9.73
C GLN A 358 -19.64 4.81 9.03
N TRP A 359 -19.10 4.78 7.82
CA TRP A 359 -18.94 3.57 7.04
C TRP A 359 -18.02 2.56 7.71
N VAL A 360 -16.87 2.98 8.21
CA VAL A 360 -15.93 2.06 8.88
C VAL A 360 -16.47 1.51 10.21
N GLN A 361 -17.43 2.19 10.84
CA GLN A 361 -18.10 1.70 12.05
C GLN A 361 -19.29 0.77 11.76
N THR A 362 -19.58 0.50 10.47
CA THR A 362 -20.65 -0.43 10.12
C THR A 362 -20.27 -1.84 10.58
N MET A 363 -21.12 -2.43 11.43
CA MET A 363 -20.99 -3.81 11.86
C MET A 363 -21.24 -4.76 10.67
N VAL A 364 -20.33 -5.69 10.43
CA VAL A 364 -20.43 -6.68 9.35
C VAL A 364 -20.67 -8.09 9.87
N ALA A 365 -20.18 -8.41 11.08
CA ALA A 365 -20.39 -9.70 11.73
C ALA A 365 -20.25 -9.58 13.26
N GLN A 366 -20.42 -10.72 13.96
CA GLN A 366 -20.05 -10.87 15.36
C GLN A 366 -19.01 -11.99 15.51
N SER A 367 -17.92 -11.71 16.24
CA SER A 367 -16.95 -12.74 16.62
C SER A 367 -17.38 -13.43 17.91
N THR A 368 -17.32 -14.76 17.93
CA THR A 368 -17.68 -15.56 19.13
C THR A 368 -16.63 -15.45 20.23
N GLU A 369 -15.39 -15.13 19.90
CA GLU A 369 -14.29 -14.91 20.85
C GLU A 369 -13.29 -13.87 20.33
N GLN A 370 -12.35 -13.47 21.18
CA GLN A 370 -11.30 -12.54 20.78
C GLN A 370 -10.24 -13.25 19.94
N MET A 371 -9.90 -12.67 18.77
CA MET A 371 -8.77 -13.09 17.95
C MET A 371 -7.77 -11.95 17.83
N SER A 372 -6.46 -12.24 17.88
CA SER A 372 -5.38 -11.25 17.84
C SER A 372 -4.25 -11.66 16.92
N ALA A 373 -3.73 -10.71 16.17
CA ALA A 373 -2.57 -10.88 15.29
C ALA A 373 -1.21 -10.60 15.98
N ALA A 374 -1.20 -10.34 17.28
CA ALA A 374 0.02 -9.90 17.98
C ALA A 374 1.18 -10.90 17.89
N THR A 375 0.88 -12.18 17.80
CA THR A 375 1.85 -13.29 17.74
C THR A 375 1.91 -13.97 16.38
N SER A 376 1.11 -13.53 15.40
CA SER A 376 0.97 -14.20 14.10
C SER A 376 2.26 -14.30 13.26
N ALA A 377 3.30 -13.55 13.63
CA ALA A 377 4.61 -13.69 13.02
C ALA A 377 5.42 -14.93 13.49
N TRP A 378 4.95 -15.66 14.50
CA TRP A 378 5.60 -16.87 15.06
C TRP A 378 4.64 -17.90 15.69
N GLU A 379 3.37 -17.61 15.70
CA GLU A 379 2.30 -18.53 16.13
C GLU A 379 1.22 -18.56 15.06
N ASP A 380 0.68 -19.74 14.83
CA ASP A 380 -0.53 -19.91 14.03
C ASP A 380 -1.71 -19.28 14.77
N THR A 381 -2.45 -18.39 14.12
CA THR A 381 -3.49 -17.59 14.77
C THR A 381 -4.78 -17.56 13.96
N ALA A 382 -5.89 -17.74 14.64
CA ALA A 382 -7.21 -17.74 14.02
C ALA A 382 -7.51 -16.47 13.18
N ILE A 383 -6.94 -15.33 13.55
CA ILE A 383 -7.20 -14.08 12.83
C ILE A 383 -6.54 -14.05 11.44
N VAL A 384 -5.36 -14.69 11.28
CA VAL A 384 -4.72 -14.86 9.96
C VAL A 384 -5.42 -15.95 9.17
N ASP A 385 -5.79 -17.04 9.83
CA ASP A 385 -6.57 -18.11 9.20
C ASP A 385 -7.96 -17.66 8.75
N PHE A 386 -8.53 -16.63 9.36
CA PHE A 386 -9.75 -16.01 8.85
C PHE A 386 -9.56 -15.44 7.43
N ILE A 387 -8.43 -14.77 7.15
CA ILE A 387 -8.10 -14.29 5.81
C ILE A 387 -8.04 -15.48 4.84
N ASN A 388 -7.27 -16.51 5.21
CA ASN A 388 -7.10 -17.73 4.41
C ASN A 388 -8.41 -18.46 4.18
N ARG A 389 -9.29 -18.52 5.19
CA ARG A 389 -10.63 -19.12 5.07
C ARG A 389 -11.46 -18.41 4.00
N VAL A 390 -11.51 -17.09 4.02
CA VAL A 390 -12.26 -16.29 3.03
C VAL A 390 -11.74 -16.53 1.62
N GLN A 391 -10.42 -16.51 1.43
CA GLN A 391 -9.79 -16.77 0.14
C GLN A 391 -10.08 -18.19 -0.36
N THR A 392 -9.98 -19.19 0.52
CA THR A 392 -10.28 -20.60 0.18
C THR A 392 -11.73 -20.80 -0.19
N ASP A 393 -12.68 -20.21 0.53
CA ASP A 393 -14.11 -20.30 0.26
C ASP A 393 -14.47 -19.68 -1.11
N GLU A 394 -13.91 -18.49 -1.41
CA GLU A 394 -14.12 -17.84 -2.71
C GLU A 394 -13.56 -18.67 -3.86
N LEU A 395 -12.31 -19.16 -3.76
CA LEU A 395 -11.75 -20.00 -4.80
C LEU A 395 -12.52 -21.32 -4.95
N THR A 396 -12.85 -21.97 -3.86
CA THR A 396 -13.62 -23.21 -3.88
C THR A 396 -14.98 -23.01 -4.57
N ARG A 397 -15.63 -21.87 -4.32
CA ARG A 397 -16.88 -21.47 -4.98
C ARG A 397 -16.68 -21.24 -6.49
N ALA A 398 -15.64 -20.51 -6.85
CA ALA A 398 -15.36 -20.12 -8.23
C ALA A 398 -14.91 -21.30 -9.11
N LEU A 399 -14.19 -22.26 -8.53
CA LEU A 399 -13.68 -23.42 -9.26
C LEU A 399 -14.72 -24.50 -9.56
N LYS A 400 -15.95 -24.42 -8.99
CA LYS A 400 -17.04 -25.37 -9.27
C LYS A 400 -17.38 -25.41 -10.76
N GLY A 401 -17.45 -26.61 -11.33
CA GLY A 401 -17.72 -26.83 -12.75
C GLY A 401 -16.54 -26.58 -13.68
N THR A 402 -15.38 -26.22 -13.16
CA THR A 402 -14.13 -26.08 -13.93
C THR A 402 -13.30 -27.36 -13.90
N GLN A 403 -12.24 -27.41 -14.67
CA GLN A 403 -11.27 -28.52 -14.65
C GLN A 403 -10.44 -28.61 -13.36
N TYR A 404 -10.58 -27.64 -12.47
CA TYR A 404 -9.85 -27.51 -11.21
C TYR A 404 -10.73 -27.89 -10.00
N GLU A 405 -12.02 -28.17 -10.23
CA GLU A 405 -12.92 -28.64 -9.18
C GLU A 405 -12.39 -29.92 -8.52
N GLY A 406 -12.32 -29.91 -7.18
CA GLY A 406 -11.83 -31.04 -6.39
C GLY A 406 -10.31 -31.09 -6.19
N LEU A 407 -9.52 -30.16 -6.75
CA LEU A 407 -8.15 -29.99 -6.31
C LEU A 407 -8.12 -29.38 -4.92
N PRO A 408 -7.11 -29.75 -4.07
CA PRO A 408 -6.90 -29.05 -2.82
C PRO A 408 -6.68 -27.55 -3.06
N VAL A 409 -7.39 -26.71 -2.31
CA VAL A 409 -7.24 -25.26 -2.34
C VAL A 409 -6.48 -24.86 -1.10
N LEU A 410 -5.31 -24.28 -1.30
CA LEU A 410 -4.46 -23.67 -0.28
C LEU A 410 -4.63 -22.16 -0.35
N ALA A 411 -4.35 -21.45 0.74
CA ALA A 411 -4.39 -19.99 0.75
C ALA A 411 -3.18 -19.42 1.48
N GLU A 412 -2.67 -18.28 0.99
CA GLU A 412 -1.62 -17.52 1.65
C GLU A 412 -2.17 -16.27 2.34
N ALA A 413 -1.65 -15.98 3.50
CA ALA A 413 -1.74 -14.66 4.12
C ALA A 413 -0.48 -14.36 4.91
N SER A 414 -0.13 -13.08 4.96
CA SER A 414 0.96 -12.58 5.79
C SER A 414 0.41 -11.94 7.09
N PRO A 415 1.23 -11.79 8.14
CA PRO A 415 0.86 -10.96 9.30
C PRO A 415 0.86 -9.47 8.91
N PHE A 416 -0.10 -9.04 8.10
CA PHE A 416 -0.17 -7.67 7.56
C PHE A 416 -0.24 -6.58 8.64
N SER A 417 -0.78 -6.92 9.83
CA SER A 417 -0.90 -6.03 10.97
C SER A 417 -0.74 -6.80 12.28
N ARG A 418 0.33 -6.54 13.04
CA ARG A 418 0.52 -7.13 14.38
C ARG A 418 -0.40 -6.52 15.45
N THR A 419 -1.14 -5.49 15.13
CA THR A 419 -2.04 -4.78 16.06
C THR A 419 -3.50 -5.08 15.83
N ALA A 420 -3.84 -5.83 14.78
CA ALA A 420 -5.20 -6.20 14.49
C ALA A 420 -5.77 -7.13 15.57
N VAL A 421 -6.99 -6.82 16.00
CA VAL A 421 -7.74 -7.58 17.01
C VAL A 421 -9.21 -7.56 16.64
N PHE A 422 -9.82 -8.72 16.48
CA PHE A 422 -11.26 -8.84 16.56
C PHE A 422 -11.64 -9.13 18.00
N ASN A 423 -12.36 -8.22 18.64
CA ASN A 423 -12.87 -8.47 19.98
C ASN A 423 -14.07 -9.41 19.92
N GLN A 424 -14.34 -10.13 21.02
CA GLN A 424 -15.62 -10.83 21.15
C GLN A 424 -16.78 -9.83 21.02
N GLY A 425 -17.74 -10.11 20.13
CA GLY A 425 -18.87 -9.24 19.83
C GLY A 425 -18.77 -8.63 18.44
N ASP A 426 -19.17 -7.37 18.29
CA ASP A 426 -19.29 -6.71 17.00
C ASP A 426 -17.93 -6.56 16.30
N VAL A 427 -17.90 -6.97 15.03
CA VAL A 427 -16.78 -6.76 14.10
C VAL A 427 -17.24 -5.79 13.02
N THR A 428 -16.46 -4.76 12.78
CA THR A 428 -16.77 -3.66 11.88
C THR A 428 -15.92 -3.67 10.60
N ILE A 429 -16.25 -2.81 9.65
CA ILE A 429 -15.40 -2.57 8.46
C ILE A 429 -14.00 -2.09 8.89
N ALA A 430 -13.90 -1.26 9.95
CA ALA A 430 -12.60 -0.81 10.48
C ALA A 430 -11.74 -1.99 10.95
N ASP A 431 -12.33 -2.97 11.62
CA ASP A 431 -11.63 -4.16 12.07
C ASP A 431 -11.10 -4.99 10.89
N MET A 432 -11.95 -5.18 9.84
CA MET A 432 -11.55 -5.88 8.61
C MET A 432 -10.41 -5.15 7.88
N ALA A 433 -10.53 -3.84 7.72
CA ALA A 433 -9.50 -3.03 7.08
C ALA A 433 -8.24 -2.91 7.93
N GLY A 434 -8.34 -2.95 9.26
CA GLY A 434 -7.21 -3.00 10.18
C GLY A 434 -6.46 -4.33 10.15
N LEU A 435 -7.14 -5.42 9.79
CA LEU A 435 -6.52 -6.73 9.61
C LEU A 435 -5.84 -6.85 8.23
N TYR A 436 -6.52 -6.44 7.16
CA TYR A 436 -5.99 -6.48 5.79
C TYR A 436 -5.85 -5.06 5.25
N ILE A 437 -4.69 -4.45 5.52
CA ILE A 437 -4.45 -3.01 5.30
C ILE A 437 -4.18 -2.63 3.84
N TYR A 438 -4.00 -3.61 2.95
CA TYR A 438 -3.70 -3.40 1.52
C TYR A 438 -4.94 -3.60 0.64
N ASP A 439 -5.00 -2.92 -0.50
CA ASP A 439 -6.07 -3.07 -1.50
C ASP A 439 -5.73 -4.18 -2.54
N ASN A 440 -5.14 -5.28 -2.08
CA ASN A 440 -4.75 -6.39 -2.94
C ASN A 440 -5.98 -7.17 -3.42
N THR A 441 -5.96 -7.57 -4.70
CA THR A 441 -6.97 -8.46 -5.29
C THR A 441 -6.56 -9.93 -5.20
N LEU A 442 -7.56 -10.83 -5.16
CA LEU A 442 -7.35 -12.27 -5.07
C LEU A 442 -7.05 -12.88 -6.44
N TYR A 443 -6.02 -13.71 -6.49
CA TYR A 443 -5.69 -14.62 -7.59
C TYR A 443 -5.70 -16.07 -7.12
N GLY A 444 -6.03 -16.99 -8.03
CA GLY A 444 -5.81 -18.43 -7.85
C GLY A 444 -4.82 -18.93 -8.88
N VAL A 445 -3.81 -19.67 -8.45
CA VAL A 445 -2.79 -20.25 -9.34
C VAL A 445 -2.64 -21.74 -9.12
N GLU A 446 -2.40 -22.51 -10.20
CA GLU A 446 -2.11 -23.92 -10.09
C GLU A 446 -0.63 -24.15 -9.79
N MET A 447 -0.36 -24.90 -8.73
CA MET A 447 1.00 -25.27 -8.31
C MET A 447 1.13 -26.77 -8.04
N THR A 448 2.36 -27.26 -7.96
CA THR A 448 2.67 -28.63 -7.55
C THR A 448 3.12 -28.67 -6.08
N GLY A 449 3.08 -29.87 -5.44
CA GLY A 449 3.55 -30.03 -4.06
C GLY A 449 5.01 -29.62 -3.90
N ALA A 450 5.89 -29.93 -4.86
CA ALA A 450 7.28 -29.48 -4.83
C ALA A 450 7.39 -27.94 -4.86
N GLN A 451 6.56 -27.26 -5.65
CA GLN A 451 6.55 -25.80 -5.74
C GLN A 451 6.00 -25.16 -4.44
N ILE A 452 5.00 -25.77 -3.82
CA ILE A 452 4.50 -25.34 -2.48
C ILE A 452 5.61 -25.45 -1.43
N LYS A 453 6.39 -26.54 -1.45
CA LYS A 453 7.53 -26.69 -0.55
C LYS A 453 8.59 -25.61 -0.78
N ASP A 454 8.96 -25.34 -2.02
CA ASP A 454 9.90 -24.25 -2.35
C ASP A 454 9.38 -22.89 -1.90
N TYR A 455 8.06 -22.66 -2.04
CA TYR A 455 7.38 -21.44 -1.59
C TYR A 455 7.53 -21.26 -0.09
N LEU A 456 7.22 -22.30 0.71
CA LEU A 456 7.35 -22.29 2.16
C LEU A 456 8.81 -22.14 2.61
N GLU A 457 9.76 -22.81 1.95
CA GLU A 457 11.19 -22.64 2.24
C GLU A 457 11.66 -21.20 1.99
N TYR A 458 11.12 -20.56 0.95
CA TYR A 458 11.40 -19.16 0.68
C TYR A 458 10.78 -18.23 1.73
N SER A 459 9.53 -18.49 2.16
CA SER A 459 8.88 -17.74 3.23
C SER A 459 9.65 -17.87 4.55
N ALA A 460 10.09 -19.07 4.90
CA ALA A 460 10.83 -19.36 6.14
C ALA A 460 12.17 -18.60 6.27
N ARG A 461 12.69 -17.98 5.19
CA ARG A 461 13.85 -17.08 5.25
C ARG A 461 13.65 -15.85 6.14
N TYR A 462 12.40 -15.55 6.48
CA TYR A 462 11.98 -14.47 7.38
C TYR A 462 12.64 -14.54 8.77
N TYR A 463 12.97 -15.77 9.23
CA TYR A 463 13.55 -15.99 10.54
C TYR A 463 15.07 -16.01 10.50
N LYS A 464 15.67 -15.45 11.55
CA LYS A 464 17.11 -15.58 11.83
C LYS A 464 17.43 -17.02 12.24
N GLN A 465 18.49 -17.59 11.66
CA GLN A 465 18.92 -18.94 12.05
C GLN A 465 19.33 -18.98 13.52
N GLN A 466 18.93 -20.05 14.24
CA GLN A 466 19.22 -20.26 15.65
C GLN A 466 20.03 -21.54 15.86
N GLU A 467 20.64 -21.70 17.05
CA GLU A 467 21.27 -22.96 17.42
C GLU A 467 20.21 -24.05 17.67
N PRO A 468 20.48 -25.32 17.32
CA PRO A 468 19.55 -26.41 17.58
C PRO A 468 19.18 -26.54 19.07
N GLY A 469 17.88 -26.53 19.38
CA GLY A 469 17.35 -26.63 20.73
C GLY A 469 17.46 -25.35 21.56
N ALA A 470 17.80 -24.22 20.97
CA ALA A 470 17.80 -22.94 21.67
C ALA A 470 16.39 -22.56 22.15
N GLU A 471 16.26 -22.11 23.40
CA GLU A 471 15.02 -21.48 23.88
C GLU A 471 14.95 -20.03 23.40
N ILE A 472 13.83 -19.65 22.79
CA ILE A 472 13.57 -18.28 22.31
C ILE A 472 12.72 -17.56 23.37
N ALA A 473 13.35 -16.67 24.12
CA ALA A 473 12.66 -15.89 25.15
C ALA A 473 11.78 -14.76 24.58
N ASP A 474 12.15 -14.24 23.41
CA ASP A 474 11.43 -13.17 22.70
C ASP A 474 11.50 -13.45 21.20
N TRP A 475 10.42 -13.96 20.66
CA TRP A 475 10.30 -14.30 19.23
C TRP A 475 10.46 -13.10 18.30
N SER A 476 10.10 -11.90 18.74
CA SER A 476 10.25 -10.69 17.93
C SER A 476 11.73 -10.40 17.57
N THR A 477 12.68 -10.93 18.34
CA THR A 477 14.12 -10.74 18.09
C THR A 477 14.68 -11.63 16.99
N VAL A 478 13.97 -12.69 16.63
CA VAL A 478 14.39 -13.69 15.63
C VAL A 478 13.60 -13.62 14.33
N THR A 479 12.67 -12.69 14.22
CA THR A 479 11.95 -12.34 12.99
C THR A 479 12.69 -11.29 12.17
N ASN A 480 12.19 -10.97 10.97
CA ASN A 480 12.67 -9.89 10.10
C ASN A 480 14.19 -9.97 9.82
N GLU A 481 14.67 -11.13 9.32
CA GLU A 481 16.09 -11.33 8.99
C GLU A 481 16.60 -10.27 7.98
N ILE A 482 17.84 -9.84 8.18
CA ILE A 482 18.53 -8.88 7.30
C ILE A 482 19.63 -9.63 6.56
N TYR A 483 19.50 -9.78 5.25
CA TYR A 483 20.53 -10.44 4.44
C TYR A 483 21.66 -9.49 4.04
N PRO A 484 22.86 -10.03 3.75
CA PRO A 484 23.97 -9.20 3.27
C PRO A 484 23.61 -8.42 2.00
N GLY A 485 23.72 -7.10 2.07
CA GLY A 485 23.33 -6.17 1.02
C GLY A 485 21.98 -5.48 1.24
N ASP A 486 21.14 -5.99 2.16
CA ASP A 486 19.88 -5.35 2.50
C ASP A 486 20.07 -4.30 3.60
N THR A 487 19.34 -3.21 3.51
CA THR A 487 19.37 -2.13 4.51
C THR A 487 18.28 -2.28 5.57
N ARG A 488 17.29 -3.14 5.32
CA ARG A 488 16.15 -3.42 6.21
C ARG A 488 15.89 -4.92 6.26
N GLY A 489 15.29 -5.38 7.35
CA GLY A 489 14.84 -6.75 7.48
C GLY A 489 13.65 -7.05 6.57
N ILE A 490 13.43 -8.35 6.30
CA ILE A 490 12.25 -8.81 5.57
C ILE A 490 11.01 -8.31 6.31
N PRO A 491 10.14 -7.52 5.67
CA PRO A 491 8.93 -7.02 6.34
C PRO A 491 7.90 -8.13 6.56
N ASP A 492 6.99 -7.93 7.51
CA ASP A 492 5.97 -8.91 7.87
C ASP A 492 5.07 -9.28 6.68
N TYR A 493 4.72 -8.32 5.83
CA TYR A 493 3.94 -8.56 4.61
C TYR A 493 4.67 -9.39 3.54
N SER A 494 5.94 -9.74 3.78
CA SER A 494 6.74 -10.62 2.92
C SER A 494 7.01 -11.98 3.58
N TYR A 495 6.28 -12.30 4.65
CA TYR A 495 6.30 -13.61 5.32
C TYR A 495 4.93 -14.27 5.18
N ASP A 496 4.81 -15.17 4.23
CA ASP A 496 3.54 -15.85 3.94
C ASP A 496 3.37 -17.12 4.78
N ILE A 497 2.19 -17.25 5.34
CA ILE A 497 1.67 -18.39 6.06
C ILE A 497 0.67 -19.08 5.14
N LEU A 498 0.75 -20.41 5.02
CA LEU A 498 -0.19 -21.17 4.20
C LEU A 498 -1.16 -21.95 5.08
N SER A 499 -2.46 -21.83 4.78
CA SER A 499 -3.50 -22.72 5.27
C SER A 499 -3.85 -23.78 4.22
N GLY A 500 -4.43 -24.90 4.66
CA GLY A 500 -4.72 -26.09 3.82
C GLY A 500 -3.57 -27.11 3.78
N VAL A 501 -2.46 -26.83 4.44
CA VAL A 501 -1.31 -27.71 4.66
C VAL A 501 -0.85 -27.68 6.11
N ASN A 502 -0.28 -28.79 6.60
CA ASN A 502 0.40 -28.83 7.89
C ASN A 502 1.92 -28.85 7.67
N TYR A 503 2.67 -28.09 8.46
CA TYR A 503 4.14 -28.06 8.36
C TYR A 503 4.80 -27.53 9.64
N HIS A 504 6.09 -27.82 9.77
CA HIS A 504 6.95 -27.27 10.82
C HIS A 504 8.12 -26.51 10.22
N ILE A 505 8.40 -25.31 10.75
CA ILE A 505 9.54 -24.46 10.37
C ILE A 505 10.66 -24.64 11.38
N ASN A 506 11.70 -25.41 11.02
CA ASN A 506 12.88 -25.62 11.86
C ASN A 506 13.94 -24.56 11.59
N ILE A 507 13.94 -23.47 12.38
CA ILE A 507 14.86 -22.35 12.20
C ILE A 507 16.30 -22.64 12.67
N SER A 508 16.59 -23.82 13.19
CA SER A 508 17.98 -24.24 13.40
C SER A 508 18.68 -24.65 12.12
N LYS A 509 17.91 -24.96 11.07
CA LYS A 509 18.43 -25.34 9.76
C LYS A 509 18.75 -24.13 8.89
N PRO A 510 19.66 -24.29 7.93
CA PRO A 510 19.89 -23.28 6.90
C PRO A 510 18.61 -22.99 6.09
N VAL A 511 18.51 -21.77 5.56
CA VAL A 511 17.45 -21.40 4.59
C VAL A 511 17.41 -22.39 3.43
N GLY A 512 16.23 -22.77 2.99
CA GLY A 512 16.00 -23.79 1.96
C GLY A 512 16.01 -25.23 2.48
N GLN A 513 16.05 -25.45 3.82
CA GLN A 513 16.01 -26.76 4.46
C GLN A 513 15.20 -26.75 5.75
N ARG A 514 14.30 -25.77 5.91
CA ARG A 514 13.60 -25.50 7.18
C ARG A 514 12.23 -26.16 7.30
N ILE A 515 11.61 -26.51 6.18
CA ILE A 515 10.27 -27.09 6.16
C ILE A 515 10.32 -28.59 6.41
N GLU A 516 9.61 -29.03 7.45
CA GLU A 516 9.49 -30.40 7.88
C GLU A 516 8.03 -30.82 7.97
N ASN A 517 7.75 -32.10 7.77
CA ASN A 517 6.42 -32.73 7.92
C ASN A 517 5.30 -32.04 7.09
N LEU A 518 5.62 -31.63 5.85
CA LEU A 518 4.64 -31.02 4.96
C LEU A 518 3.61 -32.06 4.51
N THR A 519 2.34 -31.86 4.90
CA THR A 519 1.19 -32.67 4.51
C THR A 519 0.02 -31.77 4.12
N LEU A 520 -0.99 -32.32 3.44
CA LEU A 520 -2.28 -31.66 3.33
C LEU A 520 -2.96 -31.58 4.72
N ALA A 521 -4.02 -30.75 4.83
CA ALA A 521 -4.74 -30.57 6.09
C ALA A 521 -5.28 -31.85 6.70
N ASP A 522 -5.65 -32.84 5.87
CA ASP A 522 -6.13 -34.16 6.31
C ASP A 522 -5.00 -35.12 6.76
N GLY A 523 -3.75 -34.65 6.79
CA GLY A 523 -2.56 -35.43 7.12
C GLY A 523 -2.02 -36.30 5.97
N THR A 524 -2.62 -36.25 4.80
CA THR A 524 -2.11 -36.94 3.61
C THR A 524 -0.81 -36.28 3.14
N GLU A 525 0.21 -37.08 2.77
CA GLU A 525 1.45 -36.57 2.22
C GLU A 525 1.20 -35.73 0.96
N LEU A 526 1.73 -34.52 0.91
CA LEU A 526 1.72 -33.69 -0.30
C LEU A 526 2.83 -34.14 -1.25
N ALA A 527 2.49 -35.02 -2.18
CA ALA A 527 3.45 -35.53 -3.16
C ALA A 527 4.01 -34.40 -4.04
N ASP A 528 5.29 -34.51 -4.46
CA ASP A 528 5.96 -33.48 -5.25
C ASP A 528 5.21 -33.10 -6.54
N ASP A 529 4.52 -34.06 -7.18
CA ASP A 529 3.73 -33.88 -8.41
C ASP A 529 2.23 -33.66 -8.17
N ALA A 530 1.78 -33.64 -6.91
CA ALA A 530 0.38 -33.36 -6.57
C ALA A 530 0.01 -31.94 -7.03
N ARG A 531 -1.14 -31.83 -7.74
CA ARG A 531 -1.67 -30.55 -8.18
C ARG A 531 -2.52 -29.94 -7.08
N VAL A 532 -2.29 -28.68 -6.79
CA VAL A 532 -3.09 -27.86 -5.86
C VAL A 532 -3.41 -26.52 -6.49
N VAL A 533 -4.38 -25.82 -5.95
CA VAL A 533 -4.64 -24.41 -6.26
C VAL A 533 -4.20 -23.59 -5.06
N LEU A 534 -3.35 -22.58 -5.27
CA LEU A 534 -2.93 -21.65 -4.25
C LEU A 534 -3.64 -20.30 -4.47
N ALA A 535 -4.42 -19.87 -3.47
CA ALA A 535 -4.92 -18.51 -3.37
C ALA A 535 -3.76 -17.58 -2.99
N VAL A 536 -3.53 -16.57 -3.80
CA VAL A 536 -2.49 -15.54 -3.59
C VAL A 536 -3.05 -14.17 -3.89
N ASN A 537 -2.44 -13.15 -3.32
CA ASN A 537 -2.77 -11.78 -3.71
C ASN A 537 -2.08 -11.37 -5.04
N ASN A 538 -2.59 -10.31 -5.71
CA ASN A 538 -2.03 -9.80 -6.96
C ASN A 538 -0.55 -9.40 -6.83
N TYR A 539 -0.15 -8.89 -5.67
CA TYR A 539 1.25 -8.53 -5.41
C TYR A 539 2.18 -9.76 -5.46
N ARG A 540 1.75 -10.92 -4.89
CA ARG A 540 2.50 -12.19 -5.01
C ARG A 540 2.51 -12.71 -6.43
N TRP A 541 1.31 -12.77 -7.06
CA TRP A 541 1.18 -13.26 -8.43
C TRP A 541 2.07 -12.49 -9.40
N SER A 542 2.18 -11.19 -9.25
CA SER A 542 2.99 -10.33 -10.13
C SER A 542 4.50 -10.38 -9.83
N GLY A 543 4.94 -11.06 -8.76
CA GLY A 543 6.35 -11.25 -8.41
C GLY A 543 6.82 -10.46 -7.19
N GLY A 544 5.91 -9.80 -6.50
CA GLY A 544 6.20 -9.06 -5.26
C GLY A 544 6.89 -9.94 -4.21
N SER A 545 7.89 -9.41 -3.56
CA SER A 545 8.80 -10.10 -2.63
C SER A 545 9.60 -11.27 -3.22
N GLY A 546 9.52 -11.53 -4.53
CA GLY A 546 10.34 -12.51 -5.22
C GLY A 546 10.02 -13.98 -4.94
N TYR A 547 8.78 -14.30 -4.57
CA TYR A 547 8.39 -15.69 -4.31
C TYR A 547 8.55 -16.60 -5.54
N PRO A 548 9.08 -17.83 -5.37
CA PRO A 548 9.35 -18.71 -6.49
C PRO A 548 8.06 -19.26 -7.10
N HIS A 549 8.11 -19.56 -8.40
CA HIS A 549 7.09 -20.26 -9.20
C HIS A 549 5.79 -19.49 -9.47
N VAL A 550 5.35 -18.59 -8.58
CA VAL A 550 4.02 -17.94 -8.62
C VAL A 550 3.78 -17.19 -9.92
N THR A 551 4.75 -16.36 -10.35
CA THR A 551 4.62 -15.52 -11.55
C THR A 551 4.45 -16.28 -12.87
N ASN A 552 4.87 -17.55 -12.89
CA ASN A 552 4.78 -18.41 -14.06
C ASN A 552 3.75 -19.52 -13.90
N ALA A 553 3.05 -19.57 -12.76
CA ALA A 553 2.00 -20.55 -12.51
C ALA A 553 0.77 -20.27 -13.36
N PRO A 554 0.06 -21.31 -13.86
CA PRO A 554 -1.19 -21.11 -14.57
C PRO A 554 -2.23 -20.44 -13.68
N ILE A 555 -2.83 -19.33 -14.16
CA ILE A 555 -3.90 -18.63 -13.48
C ILE A 555 -5.17 -19.47 -13.62
N VAL A 556 -5.87 -19.69 -12.53
CA VAL A 556 -7.15 -20.42 -12.47
C VAL A 556 -8.30 -19.54 -12.00
N TYR A 557 -7.97 -18.37 -11.38
CA TYR A 557 -8.93 -17.37 -10.91
C TYR A 557 -8.28 -15.98 -10.94
N GLU A 558 -9.02 -14.97 -11.49
CA GLU A 558 -8.57 -13.57 -11.61
C GLU A 558 -9.75 -12.58 -11.70
N GLU A 559 -10.77 -12.71 -10.85
CA GLU A 559 -11.96 -11.83 -10.90
C GLU A 559 -11.71 -10.41 -10.39
N GLN A 560 -10.50 -10.07 -9.98
CA GLN A 560 -10.08 -8.73 -9.52
C GLN A 560 -10.83 -8.21 -8.28
N LYS A 561 -11.31 -9.11 -7.43
CA LYS A 561 -11.97 -8.74 -6.17
C LYS A 561 -10.91 -8.48 -5.11
N ALA A 562 -11.01 -7.34 -4.43
CA ALA A 562 -10.13 -7.03 -3.31
C ALA A 562 -10.37 -8.05 -2.16
N VAL A 563 -9.28 -8.56 -1.58
CA VAL A 563 -9.37 -9.53 -0.47
C VAL A 563 -10.12 -8.95 0.72
N ARG A 564 -9.92 -7.66 1.02
CA ARG A 564 -10.66 -6.96 2.07
C ARG A 564 -12.17 -6.93 1.79
N ASP A 565 -12.58 -6.67 0.55
CA ASP A 565 -14.01 -6.66 0.19
C ASP A 565 -14.60 -8.07 0.30
N LEU A 566 -13.84 -9.11 -0.10
CA LEU A 566 -14.25 -10.50 0.10
C LEU A 566 -14.43 -10.85 1.59
N MET A 567 -13.55 -10.33 2.48
CA MET A 567 -13.70 -10.52 3.93
C MET A 567 -14.96 -9.83 4.45
N ILE A 568 -15.26 -8.63 4.00
CA ILE A 568 -16.47 -7.88 4.37
C ILE A 568 -17.71 -8.61 3.87
N ASP A 569 -17.74 -9.03 2.61
CA ASP A 569 -18.86 -9.77 1.99
C ASP A 569 -19.10 -11.11 2.70
N TRP A 570 -18.02 -11.86 2.98
CA TRP A 570 -18.09 -13.11 3.72
C TRP A 570 -18.68 -12.90 5.12
N ALA A 571 -18.24 -11.87 5.81
CA ALA A 571 -18.72 -11.52 7.15
C ALA A 571 -20.21 -11.15 7.15
N ILE A 572 -20.65 -10.34 6.17
CA ILE A 572 -22.06 -9.97 5.98
C ILE A 572 -22.93 -11.20 5.68
N GLU A 573 -22.44 -12.13 4.86
CA GLU A 573 -23.16 -13.36 4.49
C GLU A 573 -23.30 -14.29 5.71
N HIS A 574 -22.21 -14.57 6.43
CA HIS A 574 -22.17 -15.54 7.53
C HIS A 574 -22.65 -14.95 8.86
N LYS A 575 -22.52 -13.63 9.08
CA LYS A 575 -22.95 -12.87 10.29
C LYS A 575 -22.22 -13.25 11.57
N THR A 576 -21.52 -14.36 11.60
CA THR A 576 -20.76 -14.84 12.75
C THR A 576 -19.39 -15.32 12.29
N ILE A 577 -18.38 -14.91 13.00
CA ILE A 577 -17.00 -15.37 12.85
C ILE A 577 -16.70 -16.20 14.08
N ASP A 578 -16.67 -17.54 13.91
CA ASP A 578 -16.36 -18.50 14.96
C ASP A 578 -15.07 -19.23 14.60
N PRO A 579 -13.96 -19.00 15.33
CA PRO A 579 -12.71 -19.71 15.08
C PRO A 579 -12.87 -21.23 15.08
N ALA A 580 -13.81 -21.78 15.84
CA ALA A 580 -14.07 -23.22 15.86
C ALA A 580 -14.52 -23.78 14.49
N ASP A 581 -14.97 -22.94 13.56
CA ASP A 581 -15.41 -23.34 12.23
C ASP A 581 -14.27 -23.41 11.19
N PHE A 582 -13.10 -22.82 11.48
CA PHE A 582 -12.04 -22.70 10.47
C PHE A 582 -10.60 -22.79 11.02
N PHE A 583 -10.36 -22.58 12.32
CA PHE A 583 -9.03 -22.57 12.89
C PHE A 583 -8.66 -23.95 13.43
N GLU A 584 -7.63 -24.53 12.83
CA GLU A 584 -6.91 -25.69 13.35
C GLU A 584 -5.43 -25.37 13.24
N GLN A 585 -4.66 -25.56 14.33
CA GLN A 585 -3.23 -25.30 14.29
C GLN A 585 -2.56 -26.15 13.22
N SER A 586 -2.17 -25.52 12.15
CA SER A 586 -1.64 -26.15 10.95
C SER A 586 -0.12 -26.02 10.82
N TRP A 587 0.49 -25.03 11.47
CA TRP A 587 1.93 -24.83 11.40
C TRP A 587 2.54 -24.49 12.76
N THR A 588 3.83 -24.76 12.87
CA THR A 588 4.64 -24.41 14.05
C THR A 588 6.03 -23.95 13.61
N VAL A 589 6.68 -23.14 14.45
CA VAL A 589 8.08 -22.76 14.27
C VAL A 589 8.89 -23.09 15.52
N GLY A 590 10.11 -23.57 15.33
CA GLY A 590 10.98 -23.96 16.45
C GLY A 590 12.44 -24.15 16.06
N THR A 591 13.28 -24.42 17.06
CA THR A 591 14.73 -24.67 16.93
C THR A 591 15.11 -26.13 16.95
N SER A 592 14.12 -27.03 17.01
CA SER A 592 14.27 -28.49 17.00
C SER A 592 13.44 -29.09 15.87
N ALA A 593 13.74 -30.32 15.50
CA ALA A 593 12.89 -31.05 14.56
C ALA A 593 11.46 -31.20 15.10
N ALA A 594 10.48 -31.24 14.18
CA ALA A 594 9.09 -31.49 14.53
C ALA A 594 8.95 -32.74 15.41
N VAL A 595 8.22 -32.58 16.49
CA VAL A 595 7.83 -33.73 17.30
C VAL A 595 6.76 -34.50 16.55
N GLN A 596 7.10 -35.67 16.01
CA GLN A 596 6.05 -36.56 15.50
C GLN A 596 5.21 -36.99 16.68
N GLU A 597 3.97 -36.57 16.78
CA GLU A 597 3.02 -37.21 17.65
C GLU A 597 2.95 -38.70 17.24
N PRO A 598 3.06 -39.65 18.20
CA PRO A 598 2.94 -41.04 17.86
C PRO A 598 1.56 -41.26 17.22
N VAL A 599 1.54 -41.66 15.95
CA VAL A 599 0.33 -42.16 15.30
C VAL A 599 -0.37 -43.08 16.29
N PRO A 600 -1.65 -42.87 16.64
CA PRO A 600 -2.37 -43.79 17.53
C PRO A 600 -2.23 -45.17 16.96
N SER A 601 -1.46 -46.02 17.64
CA SER A 601 -1.30 -47.39 17.19
C SER A 601 -2.69 -47.99 17.12
N GLU A 602 -3.07 -48.45 15.94
CA GLU A 602 -4.29 -49.24 15.72
C GLU A 602 -4.42 -50.25 16.89
N PRO A 603 -5.55 -50.26 17.61
CA PRO A 603 -5.67 -51.18 18.74
C PRO A 603 -5.43 -52.61 18.23
N ALA A 604 -4.39 -53.25 18.79
CA ALA A 604 -4.07 -54.62 18.45
C ALA A 604 -5.36 -55.47 18.49
N PRO A 605 -5.59 -56.37 17.50
CA PRO A 605 -6.78 -57.21 17.50
C PRO A 605 -6.89 -57.93 18.84
N SER A 606 -7.94 -57.66 19.60
CA SER A 606 -8.22 -58.30 20.88
C SER A 606 -8.34 -59.81 20.65
N GLU A 607 -7.50 -60.56 21.30
CA GLU A 607 -7.64 -62.03 21.36
C GLU A 607 -9.04 -62.37 21.83
N PRO A 608 -9.69 -63.41 21.25
CA PRO A 608 -11.04 -63.79 21.63
C PRO A 608 -11.05 -64.24 23.08
N VAL A 609 -11.76 -63.51 23.94
CA VAL A 609 -12.05 -63.91 25.34
C VAL A 609 -12.88 -65.18 25.30
N PRO A 610 -12.51 -66.23 26.03
CA PRO A 610 -13.31 -67.50 26.17
C PRO A 610 -14.67 -67.15 26.76
N SER A 611 -15.74 -67.58 26.10
CA SER A 611 -17.13 -67.40 26.52
C SER A 611 -17.35 -68.16 27.91
N GLU A 612 -17.70 -67.36 28.92
CA GLU A 612 -18.24 -67.94 30.19
C GLU A 612 -19.65 -68.47 29.97
N PRO A 613 -20.07 -69.58 30.54
CA PRO A 613 -21.36 -70.16 30.32
C PRO A 613 -22.47 -69.34 30.99
N ALA A 614 -23.62 -69.22 30.28
CA ALA A 614 -24.78 -68.47 30.70
C ALA A 614 -25.35 -68.96 32.08
N PRO A 615 -25.71 -68.01 32.99
CA PRO A 615 -26.44 -68.34 34.18
C PRO A 615 -27.92 -68.71 33.88
N ALA A 616 -28.40 -69.72 34.66
CA ALA A 616 -29.75 -70.22 34.55
C ALA A 616 -30.84 -69.20 34.96
N PRO A 617 -32.10 -69.30 34.42
CA PRO A 617 -33.14 -68.33 34.68
C PRO A 617 -33.65 -68.39 36.12
N SER A 618 -33.66 -67.23 36.80
CA SER A 618 -34.32 -67.08 38.12
C SER A 618 -35.80 -66.74 37.92
N GLU A 619 -36.63 -67.41 38.70
CA GLU A 619 -38.07 -67.28 38.80
C GLU A 619 -38.50 -65.87 39.20
N VAL A 620 -39.58 -65.39 38.59
CA VAL A 620 -40.22 -64.10 38.90
C VAL A 620 -41.24 -64.27 39.97
N ASP A 621 -41.11 -63.59 41.12
CA ASP A 621 -42.11 -63.46 42.15
C ASP A 621 -43.05 -62.28 41.86
N PRO A 622 -44.37 -62.44 41.72
CA PRO A 622 -45.29 -61.36 41.35
C PRO A 622 -45.97 -60.76 42.60
N SER A 623 -45.29 -59.86 43.30
CA SER A 623 -45.99 -59.06 44.33
C SER A 623 -45.22 -57.80 44.74
N GLN A 624 -45.33 -56.68 43.91
CA GLN A 624 -45.32 -55.32 44.44
C GLN A 624 -45.86 -54.35 43.38
N PRO A 625 -46.75 -53.41 43.80
CA PRO A 625 -47.39 -52.47 42.83
C PRO A 625 -46.49 -51.25 42.52
N ALA A 626 -46.68 -50.76 41.29
CA ALA A 626 -46.03 -49.57 40.78
C ALA A 626 -46.45 -48.30 41.53
N PRO A 627 -45.55 -47.31 41.76
CA PRO A 627 -45.95 -45.97 42.18
C PRO A 627 -46.46 -45.13 41.03
N ALA A 628 -47.51 -44.34 41.32
CA ALA A 628 -48.27 -43.46 40.45
C ALA A 628 -47.45 -42.18 40.14
N PRO A 629 -47.81 -41.49 39.02
CA PRO A 629 -47.13 -40.23 38.61
C PRO A 629 -47.60 -39.04 39.44
N SER A 630 -46.65 -38.18 39.85
CA SER A 630 -46.93 -36.92 40.56
C SER A 630 -47.19 -35.81 39.54
N GLU A 631 -48.35 -35.21 39.71
CA GLU A 631 -48.82 -33.99 39.05
C GLU A 631 -47.96 -32.78 39.39
N VAL A 632 -47.86 -31.90 38.40
CA VAL A 632 -47.35 -30.52 38.55
C VAL A 632 -48.59 -29.65 38.88
N ALA A 633 -48.53 -28.75 39.87
CA ALA A 633 -49.36 -27.61 40.04
C ALA A 633 -48.60 -26.44 40.68
N PRO A 634 -49.01 -25.20 40.34
CA PRO A 634 -48.18 -23.98 40.46
C PRO A 634 -48.48 -23.16 41.73
N GLY A 635 -47.58 -22.29 42.11
CA GLY A 635 -47.80 -21.32 43.20
C GLY A 635 -46.64 -20.37 43.23
N GLU A 636 -46.84 -19.12 42.71
CA GLU A 636 -47.00 -17.85 43.40
C GLU A 636 -46.02 -17.71 44.62
N ASP A 637 -45.29 -16.69 44.75
CA ASP A 637 -45.39 -15.25 44.76
C ASP A 637 -44.24 -14.68 45.66
N SER A 638 -43.84 -13.44 45.31
CA SER A 638 -43.34 -12.38 46.17
C SER A 638 -42.08 -12.52 47.02
N SER A 639 -41.11 -11.68 46.71
CA SER A 639 -40.69 -10.52 47.52
C SER A 639 -39.43 -9.87 46.99
N VAL A 640 -39.54 -8.70 46.37
CA VAL A 640 -39.26 -7.37 46.94
C VAL A 640 -37.96 -7.29 47.76
N VAL A 641 -36.94 -6.67 47.17
CA VAL A 641 -35.99 -5.84 47.88
C VAL A 641 -35.68 -4.59 47.07
N THR A 642 -36.05 -3.48 47.62
CA THR A 642 -35.86 -2.09 47.22
C THR A 642 -34.42 -1.58 47.45
N PRO A 643 -34.08 -0.44 46.84
CA PRO A 643 -32.71 0.07 46.73
C PRO A 643 -32.32 0.98 47.89
N VAL A 644 -31.03 1.24 48.05
CA VAL A 644 -30.49 2.22 49.02
C VAL A 644 -29.67 3.28 48.29
N PRO A 645 -29.62 4.50 48.84
CA PRO A 645 -29.72 5.72 48.06
C PRO A 645 -28.40 6.48 47.82
N ALA A 646 -28.53 7.47 46.93
CA ALA A 646 -27.58 8.54 46.69
C ALA A 646 -27.52 9.57 47.82
N SER A 647 -26.40 10.21 48.02
CA SER A 647 -26.24 11.54 48.62
C SER A 647 -25.38 12.36 47.66
N ALA A 648 -25.85 13.39 47.00
CA ALA A 648 -26.21 14.76 47.38
C ALA A 648 -25.06 15.45 48.16
N GLU A 649 -24.56 16.55 47.71
CA GLU A 649 -24.94 17.96 47.62
C GLU A 649 -23.75 18.71 47.03
N SER A 650 -23.79 19.69 46.31
CA SER A 650 -24.37 21.01 46.05
C SER A 650 -23.21 21.95 45.77
N GLU A 651 -23.21 22.95 44.97
CA GLU A 651 -24.00 24.18 44.89
C GLU A 651 -23.77 24.92 43.57
N ASP A 652 -24.82 25.55 43.09
CA ASP A 652 -24.89 26.60 42.10
C ASP A 652 -24.62 27.97 42.78
N PRO A 653 -24.18 29.01 42.05
CA PRO A 653 -25.13 30.10 41.92
C PRO A 653 -25.19 30.77 40.52
N SER A 654 -26.41 30.96 40.13
CA SER A 654 -27.01 31.87 39.18
C SER A 654 -26.53 33.33 39.21
N VAL A 655 -26.47 33.99 38.05
CA VAL A 655 -26.96 35.36 37.87
C VAL A 655 -27.60 35.51 36.50
N SER A 656 -28.77 36.11 36.56
CA SER A 656 -29.75 36.40 35.55
C SER A 656 -29.51 37.72 34.80
N VAL A 657 -30.17 37.85 33.67
CA VAL A 657 -31.17 38.81 33.14
C VAL A 657 -30.70 39.60 31.90
N GLY A 658 -31.57 39.58 30.88
CA GLY A 658 -31.66 40.61 29.85
C GLY A 658 -32.46 40.19 28.63
N ASP A 659 -33.79 40.32 28.71
CA ASP A 659 -34.74 40.22 27.60
C ASP A 659 -34.58 41.33 26.56
N ALA A 660 -34.88 41.04 25.29
CA ALA A 660 -35.69 41.84 24.34
C ALA A 660 -35.83 41.07 23.03
N ASP A 661 -36.89 40.46 22.82
CA ASP A 661 -38.12 40.73 22.08
C ASP A 661 -37.98 40.96 20.56
N SER A 662 -38.71 40.11 19.88
CA SER A 662 -39.67 40.25 18.80
C SER A 662 -39.33 39.82 17.38
N ALA A 663 -40.19 38.93 16.94
CA ALA A 663 -40.99 38.86 15.73
C ALA A 663 -40.57 37.96 14.60
N ALA A 664 -41.22 36.82 14.56
CA ALA A 664 -42.10 36.25 13.52
C ALA A 664 -41.67 36.31 12.04
N GLY A 665 -41.69 35.10 11.42
CA GLY A 665 -41.82 34.96 9.98
C GLY A 665 -41.59 33.54 9.50
N GLN A 666 -42.60 32.66 9.62
CA GLN A 666 -42.63 31.41 8.84
C GLN A 666 -43.00 31.72 7.38
N PRO A 667 -42.43 31.04 6.39
CA PRO A 667 -43.07 30.93 5.08
C PRO A 667 -43.73 29.57 4.90
N GLN A 668 -44.96 29.65 4.42
CA GLN A 668 -45.84 28.57 3.96
C GLN A 668 -45.38 28.03 2.57
N PRO A 669 -45.87 26.83 2.16
CA PRO A 669 -45.35 26.13 0.99
C PRO A 669 -45.95 26.63 -0.32
N VAL A 670 -45.11 26.69 -1.36
CA VAL A 670 -45.53 27.01 -2.72
C VAL A 670 -45.85 25.72 -3.48
N THR A 671 -47.08 25.65 -3.97
CA THR A 671 -47.64 24.61 -4.85
C THR A 671 -47.01 24.64 -6.22
N VAL A 672 -46.63 23.42 -6.70
CA VAL A 672 -46.18 23.14 -8.05
C VAL A 672 -47.38 23.12 -9.00
N ASN A 673 -47.29 23.87 -10.09
CA ASN A 673 -48.26 23.79 -11.19
C ASN A 673 -47.66 22.99 -12.35
N GLN A 674 -48.39 21.97 -12.77
CA GLN A 674 -48.07 21.12 -13.91
C GLN A 674 -48.34 21.80 -15.24
N GLY A 675 -47.42 21.73 -16.17
CA GLY A 675 -47.65 22.04 -17.59
C GLY A 675 -46.89 21.03 -18.44
N GLY A 676 -47.61 20.19 -19.11
CA GLY A 676 -47.09 19.15 -20.01
C GLY A 676 -46.92 19.67 -21.48
N PRO A 677 -46.72 18.84 -22.49
CA PRO A 677 -45.48 18.79 -23.27
C PRO A 677 -45.62 19.39 -24.67
N ALA A 678 -44.48 19.85 -25.22
CA ALA A 678 -44.39 20.16 -26.68
C ALA A 678 -43.35 19.26 -27.34
N ALA A 679 -43.77 18.49 -28.28
CA ALA A 679 -42.98 17.62 -29.16
C ALA A 679 -42.15 18.43 -30.15
N VAL A 680 -40.90 18.06 -30.38
CA VAL A 680 -40.16 18.36 -31.59
C VAL A 680 -39.41 17.11 -32.07
N ALA A 681 -39.45 16.95 -33.38
CA ALA A 681 -39.23 15.79 -34.20
C ALA A 681 -37.83 15.13 -34.08
N ARG A 682 -37.88 13.82 -34.29
CA ARG A 682 -36.76 12.94 -34.62
C ARG A 682 -36.21 13.23 -36.01
N GLU A 683 -34.90 13.19 -36.14
CA GLU A 683 -34.25 12.73 -37.37
C GLU A 683 -33.42 11.49 -37.08
N ASP A 684 -33.67 10.48 -37.92
CA ASP A 684 -33.08 9.16 -37.89
C ASP A 684 -31.61 9.20 -38.41
N ALA A 685 -30.71 8.50 -37.71
CA ALA A 685 -29.52 7.98 -38.35
C ALA A 685 -29.27 6.55 -37.87
N SER A 686 -29.38 5.70 -38.83
CA SER A 686 -29.31 4.27 -38.93
C SER A 686 -28.26 3.54 -38.06
N SER A 687 -28.77 2.52 -37.38
CA SER A 687 -28.07 1.34 -36.88
C SER A 687 -27.40 0.53 -38.00
N SER A 688 -26.13 0.16 -37.81
CA SER A 688 -25.58 -1.02 -38.48
C SER A 688 -25.12 -2.04 -37.42
N ALA A 689 -25.93 -3.09 -37.31
CA ALA A 689 -25.59 -4.31 -36.60
C ALA A 689 -24.44 -5.01 -37.33
N ILE A 690 -23.43 -5.44 -36.63
CA ILE A 690 -22.44 -6.41 -37.12
C ILE A 690 -22.67 -7.72 -36.35
N SER A 691 -23.07 -8.70 -37.13
CA SER A 691 -23.34 -10.08 -36.78
C SER A 691 -22.10 -10.84 -36.35
N ARG A 692 -22.26 -11.73 -35.38
CA ARG A 692 -21.37 -12.84 -35.08
C ARG A 692 -21.16 -13.72 -36.30
N GLY A 693 -19.91 -13.91 -36.69
CA GLY A 693 -19.49 -14.87 -37.72
C GLY A 693 -18.34 -15.73 -37.23
N ALA A 694 -18.53 -17.03 -37.38
CA ALA A 694 -17.78 -18.16 -36.87
C ALA A 694 -16.31 -18.20 -37.22
N LEU A 695 -15.54 -18.91 -36.35
CA LEU A 695 -14.19 -19.46 -36.53
C LEU A 695 -14.05 -20.23 -37.84
N ALA A 696 -12.96 -19.96 -38.55
CA ALA A 696 -12.35 -20.93 -39.47
C ALA A 696 -10.84 -20.91 -39.33
N HIS A 697 -10.26 -22.10 -39.16
CA HIS A 697 -8.84 -22.44 -39.12
C HIS A 697 -8.06 -21.91 -40.32
N THR A 698 -6.85 -21.39 -40.09
CA THR A 698 -5.72 -21.60 -41.00
C THR A 698 -4.44 -21.68 -40.18
N GLY A 699 -3.97 -22.91 -39.94
CA GLY A 699 -2.56 -23.16 -39.64
C GLY A 699 -1.77 -23.10 -40.94
N ALA A 700 -0.68 -22.38 -40.93
CA ALA A 700 0.58 -22.61 -41.66
C ALA A 700 1.46 -21.37 -41.55
N HIS A 701 2.76 -21.63 -41.34
CA HIS A 701 3.94 -20.76 -41.36
C HIS A 701 4.52 -20.34 -39.99
N VAL A 702 5.06 -21.32 -39.27
CA VAL A 702 6.13 -21.14 -38.26
C VAL A 702 7.39 -21.94 -38.57
N ALA A 703 7.58 -22.38 -39.82
CA ALA A 703 8.78 -23.14 -40.22
C ALA A 703 9.88 -22.29 -40.89
N GLY A 704 9.68 -20.97 -41.07
CA GLY A 704 10.64 -20.13 -41.83
C GLY A 704 11.65 -19.34 -40.99
N VAL A 705 11.43 -19.18 -39.67
CA VAL A 705 12.26 -18.26 -38.85
C VAL A 705 13.37 -18.98 -38.07
N LEU A 706 13.32 -20.31 -37.92
CA LEU A 706 14.33 -21.08 -37.19
C LEU A 706 15.58 -21.48 -38.04
N ILE A 707 15.57 -21.25 -39.36
CA ILE A 707 16.74 -21.56 -40.23
C ILE A 707 17.67 -20.36 -40.42
N ALA A 708 17.18 -19.13 -40.20
CA ALA A 708 18.00 -17.91 -40.30
C ALA A 708 18.89 -17.67 -39.07
N SER A 709 18.51 -18.14 -37.91
CA SER A 709 19.27 -17.96 -36.67
C SER A 709 20.42 -18.94 -36.47
N ALA A 710 20.39 -20.11 -37.14
CA ALA A 710 21.47 -21.11 -37.07
C ALA A 710 22.65 -20.81 -37.99
N LEU A 711 22.45 -20.00 -39.05
CA LEU A 711 23.54 -19.62 -39.97
C LEU A 711 24.37 -18.43 -39.49
N LEU A 712 23.87 -17.61 -38.60
CA LEU A 712 24.60 -16.47 -38.01
C LEU A 712 25.50 -16.87 -36.84
N LEU A 713 25.25 -17.98 -36.17
CA LEU A 713 26.12 -18.53 -35.11
C LEU A 713 27.32 -19.33 -35.62
N LEU A 714 27.28 -19.81 -36.85
CA LEU A 714 28.41 -20.55 -37.47
C LEU A 714 29.44 -19.65 -38.16
N THR A 715 29.06 -18.41 -38.52
CA THR A 715 30.00 -17.44 -39.11
C THR A 715 30.70 -16.56 -38.09
N GLY A 716 30.10 -16.36 -36.90
CA GLY A 716 30.71 -15.61 -35.76
C GLY A 716 31.83 -16.39 -35.05
N GLY A 717 31.72 -17.73 -34.99
CA GLY A 717 32.72 -18.59 -34.33
C GLY A 717 34.05 -18.73 -35.09
N ALA A 718 34.07 -18.59 -36.42
CA ALA A 718 35.28 -18.69 -37.24
C ALA A 718 36.12 -17.40 -37.20
N ALA A 719 35.55 -16.24 -36.95
CA ALA A 719 36.27 -14.97 -36.87
C ALA A 719 37.06 -14.80 -35.57
N LEU A 720 36.61 -15.44 -34.47
CA LEU A 720 37.31 -15.35 -33.18
C LEU A 720 38.50 -16.30 -33.05
N MET A 721 38.58 -17.37 -33.84
CA MET A 721 39.75 -18.29 -33.84
C MET A 721 40.93 -17.80 -34.68
N VAL A 722 40.73 -16.90 -35.63
CA VAL A 722 41.81 -16.37 -36.47
C VAL A 722 42.52 -15.19 -35.80
N SER A 723 41.85 -14.48 -34.86
CA SER A 723 42.43 -13.35 -34.13
C SER A 723 43.39 -13.75 -33.00
N ARG A 724 43.36 -15.01 -32.52
CA ARG A 724 44.25 -15.49 -31.44
C ARG A 724 45.56 -16.12 -31.88
N ARG A 725 45.81 -16.25 -33.22
CA ARG A 725 47.07 -16.80 -33.78
C ARG A 725 48.07 -15.75 -34.31
N LYS A 726 47.85 -14.45 -34.07
CA LYS A 726 48.79 -13.37 -34.45
C LYS A 726 49.37 -12.60 -33.29
N LYS A 727 49.34 -13.13 -32.07
CA LYS A 727 50.14 -12.66 -30.94
C LYS A 727 50.68 -13.85 -30.15
N ALA A 728 51.68 -14.46 -30.67
CA ALA A 728 52.71 -15.25 -30.00
C ALA A 728 54.00 -15.11 -30.85
#